data_2630c639dd79cc32748965ab1fea8ed4
#
_entry.id   2630c639dd79cc32748965ab1fea8ed4
#
_cell.length_a   1.000
_cell.length_b   1.000
_cell.length_c   1.000
_cell.angle_alpha   90.00
_cell.angle_beta   90.00
_cell.angle_gamma   90.00
#
_symmetry.space_group_name_H-M   'P 1'
#
loop_
_entity.id
_entity.type
_entity.pdbx_description
1 polymer ?
#
loop_
_entity_poly.entity_id
_entity_poly.type
_entity_poly.pdbx_seq_one_letter_code
_entity_poly.pdbx_strand_id
1 'polypeptide(L)'
;MTEQQGAILIAEVGSVTTRVTLVDRVDDEPRLLGQAETASTLEPPYQNALYGILEAAARLSEFTGRTLLRDGQLLMPQNKERDGVDHLLVLTSAAGTMDVVITAIASDVSALSALRASRTIYAIPLQIVTLDDAASQSFNNDDRSWIERQVEKLLGLNPDVIIIAGGLEEGAVGAVNRLAHIVGLTALRSQVDVEGRQHQDLRARPVIYAGNSAARDQVLAALSDRAEPHIVENVRPALDVERLDPVRQKLLQLYDTIVLRRLPGIAALQRICHRPVQPVCTINGLLTRFVAERYQRRVLHIDIGSASSSAFLAAPGFYAPIVLGNCGTGYGLSTLLAEGGLAAIARWLPFPIADDELMHWLLNKLIRPEVLPSHRKDVYIEQALAREALAMLAAELRSGQADISYDLLIAGGGVLTHAPHPGMVALMLLDALQPELAGSADSDTAQMALQMHLDSLGLVPVCGALATVDQISAVNIFDRDAMRNVPLATVVVAVGEGKYGEDAVEVELARIGGRSQQVTVRHGQVARLPLPQGTRGQLRLKPAAAVRVGNSEPGAEVLSDAGAIAGSLLGVIIDARGRPLALPEEPAERCNRIWQWLVALGAERGANPYLENAAQPEVPQISAGQMPAAAMPLAAQPAQPVAALANGSSDPLEARNPAAAREPLPPAEPVSPPAPLPASERLPDVPPPAEVQATDDQPKGRRVSLGDLTREDSAEVAPHTEQSAAQKGKRISLSDLAAEESPRPAEQPAEHAENDLARLRQSVEEEPKRGWFGRKK
;
A
#
# COMPACT_ATOMS: atom_id res chain seq x y z
N MET A 1 -14.39 30.98 12.45
CA MET A 1 -15.36 30.47 11.47
C MET A 1 -14.54 29.66 10.47
N THR A 2 -14.58 28.35 10.54
CA THR A 2 -13.98 27.49 9.50
C THR A 2 -14.70 27.81 8.21
N GLU A 3 -13.97 28.28 7.19
CA GLU A 3 -14.49 28.40 5.82
C GLU A 3 -15.11 27.06 5.46
N GLN A 4 -16.39 27.06 5.07
CA GLN A 4 -17.07 25.88 4.59
C GLN A 4 -16.34 25.46 3.32
N GLN A 5 -15.60 24.36 3.38
CA GLN A 5 -14.92 23.84 2.20
C GLN A 5 -15.96 23.34 1.21
N GLY A 6 -15.85 23.79 -0.04
CA GLY A 6 -16.70 23.38 -1.15
C GLY A 6 -16.28 22.04 -1.76
N ALA A 7 -16.50 21.85 -3.06
CA ALA A 7 -16.19 20.62 -3.74
C ALA A 7 -14.68 20.38 -3.86
N ILE A 8 -14.25 19.15 -3.60
CA ILE A 8 -12.85 18.71 -3.67
C ILE A 8 -12.74 17.59 -4.68
N LEU A 9 -11.85 17.75 -5.66
CA LEU A 9 -11.44 16.68 -6.58
C LEU A 9 -10.15 16.07 -6.04
N ILE A 10 -10.13 14.75 -5.83
CA ILE A 10 -8.96 14.00 -5.39
C ILE A 10 -8.54 13.11 -6.55
N ALA A 11 -7.33 13.31 -7.05
CA ALA A 11 -6.74 12.54 -8.13
C ALA A 11 -5.65 11.62 -7.60
N GLU A 12 -5.74 10.34 -7.94
CA GLU A 12 -4.72 9.33 -7.69
C GLU A 12 -4.09 8.93 -9.03
N VAL A 13 -2.82 9.28 -9.22
CA VAL A 13 -2.06 8.97 -10.43
C VAL A 13 -1.20 7.74 -10.18
N GLY A 14 -1.67 6.59 -10.67
CA GLY A 14 -0.92 5.35 -10.70
C GLY A 14 -0.12 5.17 -11.98
N SER A 15 0.73 4.14 -12.04
CA SER A 15 1.54 3.85 -13.22
C SER A 15 0.72 3.35 -14.43
N VAL A 16 -0.43 2.72 -14.18
CA VAL A 16 -1.33 2.18 -15.24
C VAL A 16 -2.64 2.95 -15.32
N THR A 17 -3.23 3.32 -14.19
CA THR A 17 -4.53 3.99 -14.13
C THR A 17 -4.43 5.30 -13.37
N THR A 18 -5.19 6.30 -13.83
CA THR A 18 -5.45 7.54 -13.10
C THR A 18 -6.91 7.56 -12.70
N ARG A 19 -7.17 7.73 -11.41
CA ARG A 19 -8.51 7.80 -10.82
C ARG A 19 -8.78 9.20 -10.27
N VAL A 20 -9.99 9.70 -10.46
CA VAL A 20 -10.46 10.92 -9.81
C VAL A 20 -11.72 10.66 -9.01
N THR A 21 -11.79 11.27 -7.84
CA THR A 21 -12.90 11.14 -6.89
C THR A 21 -13.41 12.52 -6.53
N LEU A 22 -14.71 12.74 -6.70
CA LEU A 22 -15.36 14.00 -6.34
C LEU A 22 -16.05 13.88 -4.98
N VAL A 23 -15.64 14.73 -4.06
CA VAL A 23 -16.24 14.90 -2.74
C VAL A 23 -16.88 16.28 -2.67
N ASP A 24 -18.14 16.36 -2.23
CA ASP A 24 -18.84 17.64 -1.99
C ASP A 24 -19.88 17.44 -0.88
N ARG A 25 -20.51 18.51 -0.47
CA ARG A 25 -21.56 18.48 0.54
C ARG A 25 -22.94 18.32 -0.12
N VAL A 26 -23.73 17.37 0.39
CA VAL A 26 -25.13 17.20 0.05
C VAL A 26 -25.91 17.29 1.35
N ASP A 27 -26.88 18.20 1.43
CA ASP A 27 -27.64 18.48 2.66
C ASP A 27 -26.71 18.75 3.87
N ASP A 28 -25.69 19.56 3.63
CA ASP A 28 -24.62 19.93 4.60
C ASP A 28 -23.75 18.78 5.12
N GLU A 29 -23.91 17.56 4.62
CA GLU A 29 -23.05 16.43 4.93
C GLU A 29 -22.04 16.15 3.81
N PRO A 30 -20.77 15.83 4.14
CA PRO A 30 -19.79 15.45 3.15
C PRO A 30 -20.17 14.11 2.50
N ARG A 31 -20.14 14.05 1.17
CA ARG A 31 -20.50 12.88 0.37
C ARG A 31 -19.48 12.61 -0.71
N LEU A 32 -19.26 11.33 -0.96
CA LEU A 32 -18.66 10.85 -2.18
C LEU A 32 -19.71 10.97 -3.30
N LEU A 33 -19.47 11.83 -4.30
CA LEU A 33 -20.43 12.04 -5.38
C LEU A 33 -20.21 11.11 -6.56
N GLY A 34 -18.95 10.75 -6.84
CA GLY A 34 -18.61 9.84 -7.91
C GLY A 34 -17.12 9.67 -8.07
N GLN A 35 -16.78 8.66 -8.86
CA GLN A 35 -15.41 8.35 -9.27
C GLN A 35 -15.37 8.04 -10.75
N ALA A 36 -14.25 8.32 -11.38
CA ALA A 36 -13.94 7.88 -12.73
C ALA A 36 -12.47 7.51 -12.87
N GLU A 37 -12.20 6.58 -13.76
CA GLU A 37 -10.85 6.08 -14.05
C GLU A 37 -10.54 6.21 -15.53
N THR A 38 -9.27 6.41 -15.83
CA THR A 38 -8.71 6.35 -17.18
C THR A 38 -7.33 5.72 -17.17
N ALA A 39 -6.80 5.37 -18.33
CA ALA A 39 -5.41 4.99 -18.44
C ALA A 39 -4.50 6.15 -18.04
N SER A 40 -3.39 5.86 -17.37
CA SER A 40 -2.38 6.87 -17.04
C SER A 40 -1.71 7.40 -18.32
N THR A 41 -1.43 8.70 -18.33
CA THR A 41 -0.83 9.42 -19.46
C THR A 41 0.64 9.77 -19.21
N LEU A 42 1.32 8.92 -18.42
CA LEU A 42 2.73 9.14 -18.04
C LEU A 42 3.72 8.71 -19.11
N GLU A 43 3.32 7.76 -19.95
CA GLU A 43 4.12 7.23 -21.05
C GLU A 43 3.91 8.03 -22.37
N PRO A 44 4.83 7.89 -23.35
CA PRO A 44 4.61 8.44 -24.68
C PRO A 44 3.28 7.95 -25.28
N PRO A 45 2.56 8.79 -26.03
CA PRO A 45 2.97 10.11 -26.53
C PRO A 45 2.70 11.27 -25.56
N TYR A 46 2.02 11.06 -24.46
CA TYR A 46 1.51 12.14 -23.60
C TYR A 46 2.54 12.69 -22.63
N GLN A 47 3.23 11.83 -21.90
CA GLN A 47 4.23 12.17 -20.88
C GLN A 47 3.78 13.31 -19.93
N ASN A 48 2.53 13.25 -19.49
CA ASN A 48 1.93 14.29 -18.64
C ASN A 48 0.78 13.77 -17.79
N ALA A 49 0.97 13.71 -16.48
CA ALA A 49 -0.04 13.26 -15.52
C ALA A 49 -1.35 14.07 -15.54
N LEU A 50 -1.27 15.37 -15.89
CA LEU A 50 -2.44 16.24 -15.91
C LEU A 50 -3.47 15.80 -16.95
N TYR A 51 -3.05 15.27 -18.11
CA TYR A 51 -3.99 14.82 -19.14
C TYR A 51 -4.88 13.68 -18.66
N GLY A 52 -4.32 12.68 -17.96
CA GLY A 52 -5.12 11.60 -17.37
C GLY A 52 -6.12 12.12 -16.33
N ILE A 53 -5.71 13.09 -15.51
CA ILE A 53 -6.61 13.72 -14.52
C ILE A 53 -7.77 14.44 -15.23
N LEU A 54 -7.49 15.22 -16.29
CA LEU A 54 -8.52 15.95 -17.03
C LEU A 54 -9.46 14.99 -17.78
N GLU A 55 -8.93 13.92 -18.38
CA GLU A 55 -9.76 12.91 -19.04
C GLU A 55 -10.67 12.18 -18.04
N ALA A 56 -10.14 11.76 -16.89
CA ALA A 56 -10.94 11.16 -15.84
C ALA A 56 -11.99 12.14 -15.29
N ALA A 57 -11.65 13.43 -15.13
CA ALA A 57 -12.60 14.47 -14.73
C ALA A 57 -13.70 14.71 -15.79
N ALA A 58 -13.38 14.59 -17.08
CA ALA A 58 -14.38 14.65 -18.14
C ALA A 58 -15.40 13.50 -18.03
N ARG A 59 -14.91 12.27 -17.85
CA ARG A 59 -15.78 11.09 -17.61
C ARG A 59 -16.63 11.27 -16.34
N LEU A 60 -16.03 11.80 -15.29
CA LEU A 60 -16.74 12.07 -14.04
C LEU A 60 -17.85 13.13 -14.21
N SER A 61 -17.63 14.12 -15.07
CA SER A 61 -18.65 15.11 -15.44
C SER A 61 -19.89 14.47 -16.08
N GLU A 62 -19.68 13.49 -16.97
CA GLU A 62 -20.76 12.74 -17.60
C GLU A 62 -21.60 11.94 -16.59
N PHE A 63 -20.94 11.28 -15.61
CA PHE A 63 -21.62 10.49 -14.59
C PHE A 63 -22.37 11.35 -13.58
N THR A 64 -21.79 12.47 -13.15
CA THR A 64 -22.36 13.31 -12.10
C THR A 64 -23.32 14.37 -12.62
N GLY A 65 -23.31 14.65 -13.92
CA GLY A 65 -24.03 15.74 -14.54
C GLY A 65 -23.50 17.13 -14.17
N ARG A 66 -22.32 17.21 -13.53
CA ARG A 66 -21.65 18.47 -13.18
C ARG A 66 -20.59 18.81 -14.22
N THR A 67 -20.52 20.07 -14.59
CA THR A 67 -19.45 20.58 -15.47
C THR A 67 -18.16 20.76 -14.66
N LEU A 68 -17.24 19.82 -14.74
CA LEU A 68 -15.94 19.94 -14.06
C LEU A 68 -14.88 20.62 -14.91
N LEU A 69 -15.06 20.65 -16.23
CA LEU A 69 -14.10 21.21 -17.20
C LEU A 69 -14.73 22.31 -18.03
N ARG A 70 -13.94 23.34 -18.35
CA ARG A 70 -14.25 24.37 -19.33
C ARG A 70 -13.02 24.65 -20.17
N ASP A 71 -13.17 24.64 -21.49
CA ASP A 71 -12.08 24.88 -22.45
C ASP A 71 -10.84 23.96 -22.24
N GLY A 72 -11.11 22.69 -21.84
CA GLY A 72 -10.06 21.70 -21.56
C GLY A 72 -9.31 21.91 -20.25
N GLN A 73 -9.75 22.80 -19.39
CA GLN A 73 -9.16 23.08 -18.08
C GLN A 73 -10.13 22.78 -16.94
N LEU A 74 -9.61 22.40 -15.79
CA LEU A 74 -10.44 22.22 -14.60
C LEU A 74 -11.07 23.55 -14.17
N LEU A 75 -12.39 23.54 -14.02
CA LEU A 75 -13.13 24.71 -13.57
C LEU A 75 -12.93 24.92 -12.06
N MET A 76 -12.21 25.97 -11.70
CA MET A 76 -11.90 26.36 -10.33
C MET A 76 -12.01 27.88 -10.16
N PRO A 77 -12.60 28.39 -9.07
CA PRO A 77 -13.31 27.69 -8.00
C PRO A 77 -14.69 27.19 -8.44
N GLN A 78 -15.38 26.41 -7.56
CA GLN A 78 -16.76 25.97 -7.76
C GLN A 78 -17.69 27.17 -7.90
N ASN A 79 -18.61 27.13 -8.86
CA ASN A 79 -19.60 28.16 -9.09
C ASN A 79 -20.90 27.95 -8.23
N LYS A 80 -21.86 28.88 -8.35
CA LYS A 80 -23.13 28.81 -7.64
C LYS A 80 -24.05 27.68 -8.11
N GLU A 81 -23.88 27.24 -9.33
CA GLU A 81 -24.58 26.12 -9.95
C GLU A 81 -23.98 24.77 -9.53
N ARG A 82 -22.94 24.79 -8.68
CA ARG A 82 -22.14 23.64 -8.22
C ARG A 82 -21.31 22.98 -9.34
N ASP A 83 -21.01 23.68 -10.43
CA ASP A 83 -20.02 23.28 -11.40
C ASP A 83 -18.61 23.64 -10.93
N GLY A 84 -17.63 22.85 -11.34
CA GLY A 84 -16.25 23.02 -10.92
C GLY A 84 -15.97 22.47 -9.51
N VAL A 85 -14.77 22.76 -9.02
CA VAL A 85 -14.26 22.34 -7.70
C VAL A 85 -13.47 23.48 -7.05
N ASP A 86 -13.44 23.54 -5.74
CA ASP A 86 -12.63 24.54 -5.03
C ASP A 86 -11.18 24.07 -4.86
N HIS A 87 -10.96 22.78 -4.69
CA HIS A 87 -9.65 22.22 -4.46
C HIS A 87 -9.38 20.99 -5.31
N LEU A 88 -8.14 20.91 -5.80
CA LEU A 88 -7.55 19.69 -6.39
C LEU A 88 -6.47 19.16 -5.44
N LEU A 89 -6.62 17.91 -5.00
CA LEU A 89 -5.60 17.16 -4.27
C LEU A 89 -5.07 16.05 -5.20
N VAL A 90 -3.75 15.86 -5.23
CA VAL A 90 -3.13 14.85 -6.10
C VAL A 90 -2.23 13.94 -5.28
N LEU A 91 -2.46 12.65 -5.45
CA LEU A 91 -1.64 11.56 -4.93
C LEU A 91 -0.96 10.84 -6.08
N THR A 92 0.23 10.27 -5.85
CA THR A 92 0.87 9.43 -6.87
C THR A 92 1.66 8.27 -6.27
N SER A 93 1.61 7.13 -6.96
CA SER A 93 2.52 5.99 -6.81
C SER A 93 3.44 5.81 -8.04
N ALA A 94 3.41 6.75 -8.98
CA ALA A 94 4.01 6.62 -10.30
C ALA A 94 5.15 7.61 -10.59
N ALA A 95 5.65 8.33 -9.57
CA ALA A 95 6.78 9.23 -9.74
C ALA A 95 8.13 8.51 -9.92
N GLY A 96 8.14 7.20 -9.75
CA GLY A 96 9.33 6.36 -9.79
C GLY A 96 9.88 6.05 -8.40
N THR A 97 11.03 5.38 -8.38
CA THR A 97 11.70 4.94 -7.16
C THR A 97 12.91 5.81 -6.84
N MET A 98 13.28 5.84 -5.57
CA MET A 98 14.51 6.45 -5.10
C MET A 98 15.57 5.36 -4.93
N ASP A 99 16.64 5.47 -5.68
CA ASP A 99 17.76 4.56 -5.63
C ASP A 99 18.63 4.84 -4.41
N VAL A 100 18.78 3.88 -3.50
CA VAL A 100 19.47 4.03 -2.22
C VAL A 100 20.65 3.08 -2.13
N VAL A 101 21.80 3.57 -1.68
CA VAL A 101 22.93 2.75 -1.21
C VAL A 101 22.99 2.84 0.31
N ILE A 102 23.14 1.70 0.96
CA ILE A 102 23.31 1.61 2.41
C ILE A 102 24.74 1.19 2.70
N THR A 103 25.44 1.98 3.51
CA THR A 103 26.76 1.64 4.05
C THR A 103 26.66 1.51 5.55
N ALA A 104 27.14 0.40 6.12
CA ALA A 104 26.97 0.11 7.53
C ALA A 104 28.14 -0.67 8.13
N ILE A 105 28.25 -0.69 9.46
CA ILE A 105 29.30 -1.44 10.15
C ILE A 105 28.99 -2.94 10.12
N ALA A 106 27.74 -3.32 10.44
CA ALA A 106 27.31 -4.72 10.55
C ALA A 106 26.07 -4.99 9.73
N SER A 107 26.06 -6.14 9.04
CA SER A 107 25.00 -6.55 8.11
C SER A 107 23.67 -6.76 8.80
N ASP A 108 23.66 -7.47 9.92
CA ASP A 108 22.47 -7.93 10.66
C ASP A 108 22.01 -6.97 11.77
N VAL A 109 22.71 -5.84 11.98
CA VAL A 109 22.37 -4.83 12.99
C VAL A 109 22.09 -3.50 12.32
N SER A 110 23.13 -2.73 11.98
CA SER A 110 22.97 -1.36 11.47
C SER A 110 22.49 -1.30 10.03
N ALA A 111 22.93 -2.22 9.16
CA ALA A 111 22.45 -2.29 7.79
C ALA A 111 20.97 -2.68 7.73
N LEU A 112 20.56 -3.66 8.54
CA LEU A 112 19.17 -4.09 8.61
C LEU A 112 18.23 -2.97 9.10
N SER A 113 18.66 -2.18 10.11
CA SER A 113 17.88 -1.03 10.59
C SER A 113 17.77 0.07 9.52
N ALA A 114 18.85 0.38 8.80
CA ALA A 114 18.82 1.33 7.69
C ALA A 114 17.95 0.84 6.53
N LEU A 115 17.98 -0.46 6.23
CA LEU A 115 17.13 -1.10 5.22
C LEU A 115 15.65 -0.99 5.59
N ARG A 116 15.29 -1.29 6.84
CA ARG A 116 13.90 -1.14 7.35
C ARG A 116 13.44 0.32 7.28
N ALA A 117 14.34 1.28 7.56
CA ALA A 117 14.00 2.69 7.42
C ALA A 117 13.76 3.07 5.95
N SER A 118 14.55 2.57 5.00
CA SER A 118 14.40 2.87 3.57
C SER A 118 13.12 2.28 2.96
N ARG A 119 12.61 1.16 3.48
CA ARG A 119 11.38 0.50 3.01
C ARG A 119 10.08 1.17 3.48
N THR A 120 10.10 2.45 3.75
CA THR A 120 8.90 3.22 4.14
C THR A 120 8.39 4.15 3.05
N ILE A 121 9.14 4.25 1.98
CA ILE A 121 8.85 5.02 0.77
C ILE A 121 9.20 4.17 -0.45
N TYR A 122 8.85 4.60 -1.65
CA TYR A 122 9.22 3.93 -2.89
C TYR A 122 10.75 4.01 -3.13
N ALA A 123 11.52 3.26 -2.35
CA ALA A 123 12.97 3.20 -2.43
C ALA A 123 13.45 1.81 -2.81
N ILE A 124 14.55 1.76 -3.59
CA ILE A 124 15.23 0.52 -3.99
C ILE A 124 16.64 0.53 -3.40
N PRO A 125 17.00 -0.43 -2.56
CA PRO A 125 18.38 -0.61 -2.12
C PRO A 125 19.20 -1.23 -3.24
N LEU A 126 19.99 -0.39 -3.96
CA LEU A 126 20.85 -0.86 -5.05
C LEU A 126 22.01 -1.70 -4.54
N GLN A 127 22.56 -1.32 -3.39
CA GLN A 127 23.72 -1.99 -2.78
C GLN A 127 23.72 -1.76 -1.27
N ILE A 128 24.08 -2.81 -0.55
CA ILE A 128 24.43 -2.74 0.87
C ILE A 128 25.94 -3.06 0.98
N VAL A 129 26.69 -2.17 1.63
CA VAL A 129 28.14 -2.32 1.87
C VAL A 129 28.34 -2.35 3.38
N THR A 130 28.93 -3.44 3.88
CA THR A 130 29.17 -3.61 5.31
C THR A 130 30.65 -3.91 5.60
N LEU A 131 31.15 -3.47 6.74
CA LEU A 131 32.54 -3.69 7.10
C LEU A 131 32.82 -5.13 7.57
N ASP A 132 31.82 -5.87 8.03
CA ASP A 132 31.93 -7.29 8.37
C ASP A 132 32.13 -8.18 7.12
N ASP A 133 31.65 -7.77 5.95
CA ASP A 133 31.94 -8.42 4.67
C ASP A 133 33.44 -8.37 4.31
N ALA A 134 34.16 -7.35 4.76
CA ALA A 134 35.60 -7.23 4.54
C ALA A 134 36.39 -8.38 5.16
N ALA A 135 35.94 -8.86 6.31
CA ALA A 135 36.59 -9.97 7.01
C ALA A 135 36.40 -11.34 6.31
N SER A 136 35.26 -11.52 5.61
CA SER A 136 34.93 -12.77 4.91
C SER A 136 35.55 -12.88 3.53
N GLN A 137 35.93 -11.76 2.90
CA GLN A 137 36.46 -11.72 1.52
C GLN A 137 37.98 -11.75 1.40
N SER A 138 38.73 -11.80 2.50
CA SER A 138 40.19 -11.83 2.49
C SER A 138 40.81 -13.07 1.87
N PHE A 139 40.00 -14.02 1.36
CA PHE A 139 40.45 -15.26 0.71
C PHE A 139 40.39 -15.25 -0.83
N ASN A 140 39.96 -14.14 -1.44
CA ASN A 140 39.94 -14.03 -2.90
C ASN A 140 41.30 -13.58 -3.44
N ASN A 141 41.82 -14.26 -4.46
CA ASN A 141 43.08 -13.99 -5.15
C ASN A 141 43.12 -12.67 -5.98
N ASP A 142 42.34 -11.66 -5.62
CA ASP A 142 42.36 -10.35 -6.27
C ASP A 142 43.30 -9.43 -5.49
N ASP A 143 44.36 -8.91 -6.15
CA ASP A 143 45.39 -8.04 -5.55
C ASP A 143 44.86 -6.67 -5.11
N ARG A 144 43.61 -6.32 -5.45
CA ARG A 144 42.96 -5.05 -5.04
C ARG A 144 42.46 -5.13 -3.62
N SER A 145 42.64 -4.04 -2.86
CA SER A 145 42.10 -3.94 -1.51
C SER A 145 40.55 -3.97 -1.52
N TRP A 146 39.94 -4.44 -0.42
CA TRP A 146 38.47 -4.43 -0.28
C TRP A 146 37.88 -3.03 -0.51
N ILE A 147 38.55 -1.97 -0.02
CA ILE A 147 38.15 -0.57 -0.20
C ILE A 147 38.08 -0.21 -1.68
N GLU A 148 39.12 -0.52 -2.45
CA GLU A 148 39.18 -0.21 -3.89
C GLU A 148 38.02 -0.88 -4.65
N ARG A 149 37.73 -2.14 -4.33
CA ARG A 149 36.58 -2.85 -4.91
C ARG A 149 35.24 -2.17 -4.55
N GLN A 150 35.05 -1.75 -3.29
CA GLN A 150 33.80 -1.07 -2.91
C GLN A 150 33.67 0.30 -3.57
N VAL A 151 34.75 1.09 -3.63
CA VAL A 151 34.75 2.38 -4.33
C VAL A 151 34.43 2.19 -5.81
N GLU A 152 35.09 1.23 -6.52
CA GLU A 152 34.81 0.94 -7.93
C GLU A 152 33.34 0.53 -8.14
N LYS A 153 32.83 -0.34 -7.27
CA LYS A 153 31.44 -0.80 -7.30
C LYS A 153 30.46 0.37 -7.10
N LEU A 154 30.70 1.22 -6.12
CA LEU A 154 29.86 2.38 -5.84
C LEU A 154 29.93 3.46 -6.93
N LEU A 155 31.10 3.66 -7.56
CA LEU A 155 31.24 4.57 -8.70
C LEU A 155 30.46 4.09 -9.93
N GLY A 156 30.29 2.77 -10.10
CA GLY A 156 29.46 2.19 -11.15
C GLY A 156 27.96 2.34 -10.91
N LEU A 157 27.55 2.65 -9.68
CA LEU A 157 26.17 2.91 -9.31
C LEU A 157 25.91 4.43 -9.33
N ASN A 158 24.68 4.82 -9.63
CA ASN A 158 24.27 6.23 -9.56
C ASN A 158 23.06 6.41 -8.61
N PRO A 159 23.21 6.12 -7.30
CA PRO A 159 22.09 6.23 -6.35
C PRO A 159 21.66 7.69 -6.19
N ASP A 160 20.39 7.87 -5.82
CA ASP A 160 19.85 9.18 -5.45
C ASP A 160 20.34 9.62 -4.07
N VAL A 161 20.44 8.65 -3.14
CA VAL A 161 20.79 8.88 -1.73
C VAL A 161 21.73 7.78 -1.23
N ILE A 162 22.69 8.15 -0.38
CA ILE A 162 23.50 7.17 0.37
C ILE A 162 23.17 7.30 1.86
N ILE A 163 22.97 6.18 2.54
CA ILE A 163 22.79 6.11 4.00
C ILE A 163 24.08 5.55 4.63
N ILE A 164 24.61 6.24 5.60
CA ILE A 164 25.70 5.75 6.46
C ILE A 164 25.10 5.46 7.82
N ALA A 165 25.13 4.18 8.23
CA ALA A 165 24.56 3.72 9.50
C ALA A 165 25.59 2.93 10.31
N GLY A 166 25.57 3.08 11.63
CA GLY A 166 26.34 2.23 12.52
C GLY A 166 27.18 2.96 13.55
N GLY A 167 27.80 2.13 14.40
CA GLY A 167 28.32 2.55 15.67
C GLY A 167 27.19 2.79 16.66
N LEU A 168 27.16 1.95 17.74
CA LEU A 168 26.31 2.24 18.89
C LEU A 168 26.76 3.54 19.51
N GLU A 169 25.88 4.23 20.25
CA GLU A 169 26.31 5.40 21.03
C GLU A 169 27.46 5.00 21.98
N GLU A 170 28.45 5.85 22.12
CA GLU A 170 29.70 5.60 22.86
C GLU A 170 30.56 4.43 22.32
N GLY A 171 30.20 3.90 21.12
CA GLY A 171 30.89 2.76 20.49
C GLY A 171 31.89 3.16 19.41
N ALA A 172 31.97 2.38 18.34
CA ALA A 172 33.00 2.46 17.28
C ALA A 172 32.93 3.75 16.46
N VAL A 173 33.87 4.66 16.61
CA VAL A 173 34.03 5.91 15.82
C VAL A 173 34.88 5.67 14.57
N GLY A 174 36.01 4.96 14.70
CA GLY A 174 36.94 4.74 13.58
C GLY A 174 36.37 3.94 12.43
N ALA A 175 35.52 2.93 12.72
CA ALA A 175 34.86 2.13 11.70
C ALA A 175 33.86 2.97 10.89
N VAL A 176 33.07 3.82 11.56
CA VAL A 176 32.12 4.74 10.90
C VAL A 176 32.85 5.72 10.00
N ASN A 177 33.98 6.28 10.48
CA ASN A 177 34.79 7.22 9.72
C ASN A 177 35.36 6.60 8.43
N ARG A 178 35.78 5.33 8.47
CA ARG A 178 36.19 4.60 7.25
C ARG A 178 35.07 4.55 6.21
N LEU A 179 33.84 4.23 6.62
CA LEU A 179 32.69 4.24 5.72
C LEU A 179 32.44 5.63 5.14
N ALA A 180 32.53 6.68 5.97
CA ALA A 180 32.34 8.05 5.52
C ALA A 180 33.40 8.47 4.47
N HIS A 181 34.65 8.05 4.59
CA HIS A 181 35.68 8.28 3.59
C HIS A 181 35.37 7.55 2.26
N ILE A 182 34.94 6.29 2.30
CA ILE A 182 34.54 5.56 1.09
C ILE A 182 33.39 6.30 0.40
N VAL A 183 32.36 6.71 1.16
CA VAL A 183 31.22 7.45 0.63
C VAL A 183 31.64 8.81 0.08
N GLY A 184 32.53 9.55 0.76
CA GLY A 184 33.05 10.84 0.30
C GLY A 184 33.76 10.76 -1.05
N LEU A 185 34.46 9.64 -1.33
CA LEU A 185 35.10 9.42 -2.63
C LEU A 185 34.08 9.15 -3.76
N THR A 186 32.90 8.70 -3.44
CA THR A 186 31.85 8.26 -4.40
C THR A 186 30.62 9.16 -4.43
N ALA A 187 30.56 10.20 -3.60
CA ALA A 187 29.36 11.02 -3.41
C ALA A 187 29.09 12.04 -4.52
N LEU A 188 30.06 12.37 -5.36
CA LEU A 188 29.84 13.22 -6.53
C LEU A 188 29.12 12.44 -7.63
N ARG A 189 28.11 13.05 -8.23
CA ARG A 189 27.35 12.44 -9.35
C ARG A 189 27.38 13.33 -10.59
N SER A 190 27.43 12.69 -11.76
CA SER A 190 27.13 13.35 -13.02
C SER A 190 25.62 13.61 -13.08
N GLN A 191 25.22 14.82 -13.45
CA GLN A 191 23.83 15.11 -13.71
C GLN A 191 23.47 14.59 -15.12
N VAL A 192 22.46 13.76 -15.21
CA VAL A 192 21.84 13.33 -16.47
C VAL A 192 20.54 14.11 -16.62
N ASP A 193 20.34 14.80 -17.73
CA ASP A 193 19.09 15.48 -18.01
C ASP A 193 17.98 14.50 -18.44
N VAL A 194 16.75 15.02 -18.62
CA VAL A 194 15.58 14.23 -19.05
C VAL A 194 15.79 13.58 -20.44
N GLU A 195 16.76 14.11 -21.21
CA GLU A 195 17.11 13.62 -22.55
C GLU A 195 18.30 12.63 -22.53
N GLY A 196 18.78 12.23 -21.33
CA GLY A 196 19.88 11.28 -21.16
C GLY A 196 21.28 11.86 -21.44
N ARG A 197 21.42 13.19 -21.52
CA ARG A 197 22.73 13.85 -21.73
C ARG A 197 23.43 14.03 -20.39
N GLN A 198 24.67 13.60 -20.31
CA GLN A 198 25.52 13.86 -19.13
C GLN A 198 25.95 15.33 -19.13
N HIS A 199 25.54 16.06 -18.10
CA HIS A 199 26.11 17.37 -17.81
C HIS A 199 27.43 17.22 -17.06
N GLN A 200 28.41 18.05 -17.41
CA GLN A 200 29.72 18.05 -16.74
C GLN A 200 29.68 18.63 -15.32
N ASP A 201 28.55 19.21 -14.91
CA ASP A 201 28.38 19.72 -13.56
C ASP A 201 28.18 18.56 -12.57
N LEU A 202 29.21 18.29 -11.79
CA LEU A 202 29.14 17.36 -10.67
C LEU A 202 28.32 17.98 -9.55
N ARG A 203 27.28 17.30 -9.09
CA ARG A 203 26.53 17.72 -7.91
C ARG A 203 26.84 16.83 -6.72
N ALA A 204 26.90 17.44 -5.55
CA ALA A 204 26.97 16.74 -4.28
C ALA A 204 25.71 15.86 -4.11
N ARG A 205 25.92 14.60 -3.75
CA ARG A 205 24.85 13.65 -3.50
C ARG A 205 24.37 13.76 -2.07
N PRO A 206 23.06 13.70 -1.79
CA PRO A 206 22.54 13.60 -0.44
C PRO A 206 23.07 12.35 0.26
N VAL A 207 23.64 12.55 1.45
CA VAL A 207 24.14 11.49 2.32
C VAL A 207 23.50 11.63 3.68
N ILE A 208 22.71 10.63 4.09
CA ILE A 208 22.10 10.59 5.41
C ILE A 208 23.07 9.87 6.36
N TYR A 209 23.52 10.55 7.38
CA TYR A 209 24.28 9.95 8.47
C TYR A 209 23.38 9.67 9.67
N ALA A 210 23.22 8.39 10.00
CA ALA A 210 22.37 7.87 11.06
C ALA A 210 23.14 6.89 11.97
N GLY A 211 24.32 7.30 12.43
CA GLY A 211 25.22 6.52 13.27
C GLY A 211 25.62 7.24 14.54
N ASN A 212 26.67 6.72 15.21
CA ASN A 212 27.20 7.20 16.47
C ASN A 212 27.41 8.72 16.51
N SER A 213 26.77 9.40 17.44
CA SER A 213 26.83 10.85 17.57
C SER A 213 28.25 11.39 17.79
N ALA A 214 29.15 10.62 18.43
CA ALA A 214 30.55 10.99 18.65
C ALA A 214 31.39 11.01 17.37
N ALA A 215 30.92 10.42 16.26
CA ALA A 215 31.63 10.42 14.98
C ALA A 215 31.22 11.57 14.05
N ARG A 216 30.23 12.40 14.39
CA ARG A 216 29.62 13.41 13.50
C ARG A 216 30.63 14.33 12.84
N ASP A 217 31.53 14.94 13.62
CA ASP A 217 32.49 15.91 13.11
C ASP A 217 33.50 15.26 12.14
N GLN A 218 33.90 14.01 12.44
CA GLN A 218 34.80 13.26 11.56
C GLN A 218 34.11 12.84 10.26
N VAL A 219 32.83 12.44 10.34
CA VAL A 219 32.01 12.09 9.17
C VAL A 219 31.80 13.32 8.28
N LEU A 220 31.47 14.49 8.87
CA LEU A 220 31.32 15.74 8.11
C LEU A 220 32.62 16.11 7.43
N ALA A 221 33.78 15.98 8.11
CA ALA A 221 35.10 16.25 7.52
C ALA A 221 35.44 15.26 6.39
N ALA A 222 35.05 13.96 6.51
CA ALA A 222 35.27 12.95 5.48
C ALA A 222 34.38 13.13 4.24
N LEU A 223 33.17 13.62 4.40
CA LEU A 223 32.24 13.92 3.30
C LEU A 223 32.62 15.21 2.58
N SER A 224 33.15 16.19 3.32
CA SER A 224 33.56 17.52 2.82
C SER A 224 32.54 18.18 1.87
N ASP A 225 33.00 18.81 0.78
CA ASP A 225 32.19 19.46 -0.26
C ASP A 225 31.66 18.51 -1.35
N ARG A 226 31.99 17.22 -1.26
CA ARG A 226 31.60 16.19 -2.25
C ARG A 226 30.22 15.62 -2.03
N ALA A 227 29.67 15.76 -0.83
CA ALA A 227 28.37 15.28 -0.45
C ALA A 227 27.49 16.40 0.11
N GLU A 228 26.17 16.19 0.10
CA GLU A 228 25.21 17.01 0.84
C GLU A 228 24.82 16.22 2.12
N PRO A 229 25.49 16.49 3.26
CA PRO A 229 25.29 15.69 4.46
C PRO A 229 24.01 16.07 5.20
N HIS A 230 23.23 15.07 5.56
CA HIS A 230 22.05 15.17 6.42
C HIS A 230 22.28 14.35 7.68
N ILE A 231 22.54 15.02 8.79
CA ILE A 231 22.77 14.36 10.08
C ILE A 231 21.42 14.13 10.75
N VAL A 232 21.13 12.88 11.08
CA VAL A 232 19.92 12.49 11.82
C VAL A 232 20.33 11.71 13.09
N GLU A 233 19.37 11.37 13.92
CA GLU A 233 19.61 10.51 15.08
C GLU A 233 20.09 9.12 14.64
N ASN A 234 20.89 8.48 15.51
CA ASN A 234 21.40 7.13 15.28
C ASN A 234 20.26 6.13 15.12
N VAL A 235 20.23 5.45 13.98
CA VAL A 235 19.18 4.44 13.70
C VAL A 235 19.24 3.24 14.65
N ARG A 236 20.43 2.97 15.26
CA ARG A 236 20.67 1.87 16.19
C ARG A 236 21.55 2.35 17.35
N PRO A 237 21.00 3.14 18.28
CA PRO A 237 21.78 3.70 19.37
C PRO A 237 22.28 2.64 20.37
N ALA A 238 21.56 1.52 20.55
CA ALA A 238 21.92 0.34 21.31
C ALA A 238 21.52 -0.92 20.55
N LEU A 239 22.05 -2.09 20.93
CA LEU A 239 21.78 -3.36 20.21
C LEU A 239 20.30 -3.74 20.19
N ASP A 240 19.58 -3.39 21.21
CA ASP A 240 18.15 -3.68 21.45
C ASP A 240 17.22 -2.50 21.13
N VAL A 241 17.78 -1.35 20.69
CA VAL A 241 17.00 -0.13 20.42
C VAL A 241 17.13 0.29 18.96
N GLU A 242 16.03 0.37 18.26
CA GLU A 242 15.90 0.97 16.92
C GLU A 242 15.19 2.32 16.97
N ARG A 243 15.70 3.31 16.22
CA ARG A 243 15.10 4.62 16.00
C ARG A 243 15.03 4.90 14.50
N LEU A 244 14.00 4.38 13.83
CA LEU A 244 13.88 4.43 12.39
C LEU A 244 13.32 5.77 11.88
N ASP A 245 12.49 6.44 12.67
CA ASP A 245 11.69 7.59 12.23
C ASP A 245 12.52 8.79 11.75
N PRO A 246 13.67 9.18 12.35
CA PRO A 246 14.49 10.26 11.84
C PRO A 246 15.02 10.01 10.42
N VAL A 247 15.41 8.76 10.10
CA VAL A 247 15.83 8.38 8.75
C VAL A 247 14.63 8.35 7.79
N ARG A 248 13.49 7.83 8.23
CA ARG A 248 12.23 7.80 7.45
C ARG A 248 11.79 9.19 7.03
N GLN A 249 11.73 10.13 7.97
CA GLN A 249 11.35 11.51 7.69
C GLN A 249 12.32 12.17 6.69
N LYS A 250 13.63 11.95 6.87
CA LYS A 250 14.62 12.50 5.93
C LYS A 250 14.49 11.90 4.53
N LEU A 251 14.27 10.58 4.42
CA LEU A 251 14.05 9.93 3.14
C LEU A 251 12.78 10.45 2.45
N LEU A 252 11.70 10.67 3.19
CA LEU A 252 10.48 11.26 2.64
C LEU A 252 10.73 12.68 2.09
N GLN A 253 11.45 13.54 2.83
CA GLN A 253 11.81 14.88 2.35
C GLN A 253 12.67 14.83 1.08
N LEU A 254 13.62 13.89 1.00
CA LEU A 254 14.46 13.70 -0.18
C LEU A 254 13.67 13.13 -1.35
N TYR A 255 12.71 12.22 -1.09
CA TYR A 255 11.80 11.72 -2.12
C TYR A 255 11.00 12.86 -2.76
N ASP A 256 10.45 13.77 -1.97
CA ASP A 256 9.69 14.92 -2.45
C ASP A 256 10.56 15.87 -3.31
N THR A 257 11.81 16.04 -2.95
CA THR A 257 12.71 16.99 -3.64
C THR A 257 13.42 16.39 -4.84
N ILE A 258 13.61 15.07 -4.89
CA ILE A 258 14.36 14.38 -5.94
C ILE A 258 13.43 13.62 -6.88
N VAL A 259 12.60 12.73 -6.35
CA VAL A 259 11.84 11.76 -7.14
C VAL A 259 10.52 12.34 -7.64
N LEU A 260 9.75 13.00 -6.78
CA LEU A 260 8.46 13.59 -7.20
C LEU A 260 8.63 14.63 -8.32
N ARG A 261 9.79 15.29 -8.39
CA ARG A 261 10.09 16.22 -9.50
C ARG A 261 10.26 15.55 -10.86
N ARG A 262 10.44 14.21 -10.88
CA ARG A 262 10.55 13.41 -12.12
C ARG A 262 9.19 13.05 -12.71
N LEU A 263 8.09 13.25 -11.96
CA LEU A 263 6.74 12.94 -12.44
C LEU A 263 6.42 13.80 -13.66
N PRO A 264 6.12 13.20 -14.83
CA PRO A 264 5.77 13.96 -16.03
C PRO A 264 4.55 14.85 -15.79
N GLY A 265 4.68 16.16 -16.08
CA GLY A 265 3.61 17.15 -15.85
C GLY A 265 3.55 17.73 -14.42
N ILE A 266 4.46 17.37 -13.51
CA ILE A 266 4.47 17.85 -12.10
C ILE A 266 4.38 19.37 -11.99
N ALA A 267 5.10 20.12 -12.84
CA ALA A 267 5.10 21.57 -12.81
C ALA A 267 3.72 22.19 -13.14
N ALA A 268 2.93 21.55 -14.00
CA ALA A 268 1.57 21.96 -14.28
C ALA A 268 0.64 21.63 -13.10
N LEU A 269 0.78 20.45 -12.51
CA LEU A 269 0.02 20.03 -11.33
C LEU A 269 0.27 20.96 -10.13
N GLN A 270 1.51 21.30 -9.84
CA GLN A 270 1.88 22.17 -8.71
C GLN A 270 1.27 23.58 -8.78
N ARG A 271 0.89 24.04 -9.98
CA ARG A 271 0.23 25.35 -10.16
C ARG A 271 -1.24 25.35 -9.78
N ILE A 272 -1.91 24.20 -9.91
CA ILE A 272 -3.37 24.07 -9.72
C ILE A 272 -3.73 23.27 -8.48
N CYS A 273 -2.80 22.49 -7.92
CA CYS A 273 -3.04 21.73 -6.69
C CYS A 273 -3.16 22.64 -5.48
N HIS A 274 -4.12 22.35 -4.62
CA HIS A 274 -4.28 23.06 -3.34
C HIS A 274 -3.17 22.70 -2.32
N ARG A 275 -2.65 21.48 -2.41
CA ARG A 275 -1.52 20.96 -1.61
C ARG A 275 -0.45 20.39 -2.53
N PRO A 276 0.81 20.28 -2.08
CA PRO A 276 1.83 19.54 -2.84
C PRO A 276 1.35 18.14 -3.16
N VAL A 277 1.75 17.61 -4.33
CA VAL A 277 1.52 16.21 -4.70
C VAL A 277 2.16 15.30 -3.67
N GLN A 278 1.45 14.28 -3.22
CA GLN A 278 1.89 13.40 -2.14
C GLN A 278 2.03 11.94 -2.60
N PRO A 279 3.00 11.18 -2.07
CA PRO A 279 3.10 9.75 -2.32
C PRO A 279 1.90 8.99 -1.71
N VAL A 280 1.29 8.08 -2.48
CA VAL A 280 0.16 7.25 -1.99
C VAL A 280 0.55 6.46 -0.75
N CYS A 281 1.75 5.89 -0.70
CA CYS A 281 2.20 5.09 0.44
C CYS A 281 2.25 5.90 1.76
N THR A 282 2.60 7.18 1.71
CA THR A 282 2.58 8.05 2.89
C THR A 282 1.16 8.26 3.40
N ILE A 283 0.23 8.51 2.50
CA ILE A 283 -1.18 8.74 2.82
C ILE A 283 -1.85 7.47 3.34
N ASN A 284 -1.58 6.33 2.70
CA ASN A 284 -2.07 5.02 3.16
C ASN A 284 -1.56 4.68 4.56
N GLY A 285 -0.28 4.94 4.84
CA GLY A 285 0.31 4.75 6.17
C GLY A 285 -0.31 5.66 7.23
N LEU A 286 -0.53 6.92 6.91
CA LEU A 286 -1.18 7.89 7.80
C LEU A 286 -2.61 7.43 8.18
N LEU A 287 -3.41 7.05 7.19
CA LEU A 287 -4.78 6.61 7.45
C LEU A 287 -4.81 5.27 8.20
N THR A 288 -3.90 4.34 7.92
CA THR A 288 -3.83 3.06 8.64
C THR A 288 -3.54 3.27 10.12
N ARG A 289 -2.61 4.16 10.48
CA ARG A 289 -2.34 4.56 11.87
C ARG A 289 -3.59 5.16 12.52
N PHE A 290 -4.27 6.07 11.84
CA PHE A 290 -5.51 6.65 12.32
C PHE A 290 -6.59 5.60 12.60
N VAL A 291 -6.78 4.64 11.70
CA VAL A 291 -7.74 3.53 11.86
C VAL A 291 -7.40 2.69 13.09
N ALA A 292 -6.12 2.34 13.26
CA ALA A 292 -5.66 1.56 14.40
C ALA A 292 -5.94 2.27 15.74
N GLU A 293 -5.61 3.57 15.84
CA GLU A 293 -5.85 4.38 17.04
C GLU A 293 -7.35 4.62 17.29
N ARG A 294 -8.12 4.93 16.23
CA ARG A 294 -9.55 5.23 16.37
C ARG A 294 -10.37 4.04 16.83
N TYR A 295 -10.11 2.87 16.24
CA TYR A 295 -10.88 1.66 16.53
C TYR A 295 -10.22 0.76 17.58
N GLN A 296 -9.04 1.15 18.10
CA GLN A 296 -8.26 0.38 19.06
C GLN A 296 -8.02 -1.04 18.56
N ARG A 297 -7.54 -1.16 17.30
CA ARG A 297 -7.36 -2.46 16.62
C ARG A 297 -5.95 -2.59 16.05
N ARG A 298 -5.55 -3.83 15.83
CA ARG A 298 -4.35 -4.16 15.05
C ARG A 298 -4.74 -4.30 13.60
N VAL A 299 -4.30 -3.36 12.78
CA VAL A 299 -4.70 -3.22 11.38
C VAL A 299 -3.54 -3.55 10.48
N LEU A 300 -3.76 -4.44 9.51
CA LEU A 300 -2.88 -4.60 8.36
C LEU A 300 -3.58 -4.01 7.13
N HIS A 301 -3.02 -2.96 6.56
CA HIS A 301 -3.46 -2.42 5.28
C HIS A 301 -2.48 -2.82 4.20
N ILE A 302 -2.98 -3.33 3.08
CA ILE A 302 -2.20 -3.79 1.93
C ILE A 302 -2.70 -3.11 0.68
N ASP A 303 -1.76 -2.69 -0.17
CA ASP A 303 -2.04 -2.15 -1.50
C ASP A 303 -1.08 -2.78 -2.53
N ILE A 304 -1.66 -3.45 -3.56
CA ILE A 304 -0.92 -4.12 -4.63
C ILE A 304 -1.12 -3.38 -5.94
N GLY A 305 -0.10 -2.64 -6.33
CA GLY A 305 -0.09 -1.88 -7.58
C GLY A 305 0.63 -2.61 -8.73
N SER A 306 0.67 -1.95 -9.88
CA SER A 306 1.41 -2.44 -11.06
C SER A 306 2.92 -2.28 -10.90
N ALA A 307 3.41 -1.20 -10.30
CA ALA A 307 4.83 -0.92 -10.11
C ALA A 307 5.33 -1.31 -8.71
N SER A 308 4.51 -1.10 -7.69
CA SER A 308 4.90 -1.24 -6.28
C SER A 308 3.82 -1.92 -5.47
N SER A 309 4.21 -2.48 -4.33
CA SER A 309 3.31 -3.05 -3.34
C SER A 309 3.66 -2.54 -1.95
N SER A 310 2.67 -2.37 -1.10
CA SER A 310 2.87 -1.85 0.24
C SER A 310 2.02 -2.57 1.29
N ALA A 311 2.55 -2.63 2.51
CA ALA A 311 1.88 -3.16 3.69
C ALA A 311 2.14 -2.23 4.89
N PHE A 312 1.10 -1.89 5.61
CA PHE A 312 1.16 -1.03 6.78
C PHE A 312 0.53 -1.76 7.96
N LEU A 313 1.36 -2.24 8.87
CA LEU A 313 0.91 -2.83 10.12
C LEU A 313 0.89 -1.75 11.21
N ALA A 314 -0.28 -1.50 11.78
CA ALA A 314 -0.45 -0.51 12.82
C ALA A 314 -1.30 -1.05 13.98
N ALA A 315 -0.96 -0.63 15.19
CA ALA A 315 -1.73 -0.82 16.41
C ALA A 315 -1.59 0.44 17.28
N PRO A 316 -2.38 0.63 18.32
CA PRO A 316 -2.19 1.75 19.23
C PRO A 316 -0.74 1.82 19.74
N GLY A 317 -0.07 2.95 19.42
CA GLY A 317 1.34 3.17 19.77
C GLY A 317 2.37 2.39 18.93
N PHE A 318 1.97 1.65 17.91
CA PHE A 318 2.85 0.84 17.06
C PHE A 318 2.60 1.08 15.57
N TYR A 319 3.70 1.14 14.78
CA TYR A 319 3.61 1.31 13.33
C TYR A 319 4.81 0.71 12.60
N ALA A 320 4.54 -0.21 11.68
CA ALA A 320 5.54 -0.86 10.84
C ALA A 320 5.10 -0.81 9.36
N PRO A 321 5.56 0.21 8.61
CA PRO A 321 5.33 0.31 7.16
C PRO A 321 6.35 -0.51 6.39
N ILE A 322 5.91 -1.11 5.29
CA ILE A 322 6.75 -1.75 4.27
C ILE A 322 6.27 -1.34 2.90
N VAL A 323 7.16 -0.74 2.13
CA VAL A 323 6.93 -0.34 0.74
C VAL A 323 8.00 -0.98 -0.14
N LEU A 324 7.58 -1.83 -1.05
CA LEU A 324 8.42 -2.44 -2.08
C LEU A 324 8.22 -1.67 -3.38
N GLY A 325 9.10 -0.71 -3.65
CA GLY A 325 8.94 0.26 -4.73
C GLY A 325 9.01 -0.32 -6.15
N ASN A 326 9.60 -1.49 -6.29
CA ASN A 326 9.79 -2.20 -7.56
C ASN A 326 9.14 -3.59 -7.58
N CYS A 327 8.18 -3.85 -6.71
CA CYS A 327 7.47 -5.12 -6.62
C CYS A 327 5.99 -4.90 -6.92
N GLY A 328 5.52 -5.32 -8.10
CA GLY A 328 4.13 -5.14 -8.52
C GLY A 328 3.78 -6.08 -9.67
N THR A 329 2.52 -6.08 -10.08
CA THR A 329 1.99 -7.04 -11.06
C THR A 329 2.21 -6.65 -12.53
N GLY A 330 2.82 -5.50 -12.79
CA GLY A 330 3.13 -5.00 -14.14
C GLY A 330 4.55 -4.45 -14.23
N TYR A 331 4.75 -3.15 -14.01
CA TYR A 331 6.10 -2.53 -14.02
C TYR A 331 7.05 -3.14 -12.99
N GLY A 332 6.53 -3.63 -11.85
CA GLY A 332 7.32 -4.30 -10.81
C GLY A 332 7.48 -5.81 -10.99
N LEU A 333 6.98 -6.38 -12.09
CA LEU A 333 6.98 -7.83 -12.35
C LEU A 333 8.38 -8.44 -12.43
N SER A 334 9.37 -7.68 -12.92
CA SER A 334 10.76 -8.16 -13.03
C SER A 334 11.33 -8.60 -11.67
N THR A 335 10.99 -7.91 -10.61
CA THR A 335 11.40 -8.28 -9.25
C THR A 335 10.76 -9.59 -8.79
N LEU A 336 9.45 -9.76 -9.04
CA LEU A 336 8.76 -11.02 -8.72
C LEU A 336 9.38 -12.21 -9.43
N LEU A 337 9.76 -12.03 -10.71
CA LEU A 337 10.40 -13.08 -11.51
C LEU A 337 11.83 -13.34 -11.05
N ALA A 338 12.59 -12.32 -10.69
CA ALA A 338 13.97 -12.46 -10.23
C ALA A 338 14.07 -13.17 -8.86
N GLU A 339 13.18 -12.84 -7.92
CA GLU A 339 13.20 -13.38 -6.56
C GLU A 339 12.51 -14.75 -6.46
N GLY A 340 11.35 -14.93 -7.11
CA GLY A 340 10.55 -16.15 -6.99
C GLY A 340 10.77 -17.15 -8.12
N GLY A 341 11.11 -16.69 -9.31
CA GLY A 341 11.19 -17.51 -10.52
C GLY A 341 9.83 -17.97 -11.06
N LEU A 342 9.84 -18.69 -12.18
CA LEU A 342 8.61 -19.19 -12.82
C LEU A 342 7.84 -20.17 -11.95
N ALA A 343 8.53 -21.05 -11.24
CA ALA A 343 7.90 -22.08 -10.42
C ALA A 343 7.07 -21.49 -9.27
N ALA A 344 7.52 -20.39 -8.69
CA ALA A 344 6.78 -19.68 -7.64
C ALA A 344 5.45 -19.13 -8.15
N ILE A 345 5.41 -18.63 -9.38
CA ILE A 345 4.19 -18.14 -10.02
C ILE A 345 3.31 -19.32 -10.44
N ALA A 346 3.88 -20.31 -11.14
CA ALA A 346 3.15 -21.46 -11.69
C ALA A 346 2.46 -22.31 -10.62
N ARG A 347 3.01 -22.36 -9.39
CA ARG A 347 2.42 -23.14 -8.28
C ARG A 347 0.98 -22.72 -7.91
N TRP A 348 0.58 -21.49 -8.24
CA TRP A 348 -0.73 -20.94 -7.92
C TRP A 348 -1.79 -21.11 -9.01
N LEU A 349 -1.40 -21.67 -10.16
CA LEU A 349 -2.30 -21.78 -11.29
C LEU A 349 -3.21 -23.00 -11.16
N PRO A 350 -4.52 -22.88 -11.42
CA PRO A 350 -5.45 -24.01 -11.44
C PRO A 350 -5.40 -24.82 -12.74
N PHE A 351 -4.34 -24.64 -13.56
CA PHE A 351 -4.10 -25.33 -14.83
C PHE A 351 -2.63 -25.55 -15.05
N PRO A 352 -2.25 -26.62 -15.76
CA PRO A 352 -0.86 -26.83 -16.17
C PRO A 352 -0.48 -25.83 -17.26
N ILE A 353 0.75 -25.30 -17.20
CA ILE A 353 1.32 -24.40 -18.19
C ILE A 353 2.80 -24.77 -18.40
N ALA A 354 3.28 -24.67 -19.64
CA ALA A 354 4.69 -24.84 -19.94
C ALA A 354 5.48 -23.58 -19.54
N ASP A 355 6.74 -23.77 -19.12
CA ASP A 355 7.59 -22.66 -18.65
C ASP A 355 7.81 -21.60 -19.72
N ASP A 356 7.95 -21.99 -20.98
CA ASP A 356 8.11 -21.08 -22.11
C ASP A 356 6.82 -20.29 -22.40
N GLU A 357 5.64 -20.92 -22.30
CA GLU A 357 4.34 -20.26 -22.44
C GLU A 357 4.16 -19.20 -21.34
N LEU A 358 4.42 -19.55 -20.08
CA LEU A 358 4.34 -18.63 -18.96
C LEU A 358 5.36 -17.50 -19.10
N MET A 359 6.60 -17.80 -19.47
CA MET A 359 7.64 -16.77 -19.69
C MET A 359 7.24 -15.79 -20.78
N HIS A 360 6.70 -16.27 -21.90
CA HIS A 360 6.23 -15.39 -22.99
C HIS A 360 5.08 -14.48 -22.52
N TRP A 361 4.16 -15.01 -21.72
CA TRP A 361 3.08 -14.21 -21.13
C TRP A 361 3.64 -13.10 -20.22
N LEU A 362 4.58 -13.44 -19.33
CA LEU A 362 5.20 -12.50 -18.38
C LEU A 362 6.01 -11.41 -19.11
N LEU A 363 6.77 -11.77 -20.15
CA LEU A 363 7.52 -10.81 -20.98
C LEU A 363 6.59 -9.85 -21.72
N ASN A 364 5.45 -10.33 -22.25
CA ASN A 364 4.45 -9.47 -22.87
C ASN A 364 3.85 -8.49 -21.85
N LYS A 365 3.56 -8.95 -20.63
CA LYS A 365 3.06 -8.09 -19.54
C LYS A 365 4.09 -7.06 -19.09
N LEU A 366 5.39 -7.39 -19.08
CA LEU A 366 6.48 -6.42 -18.80
C LEU A 366 6.57 -5.32 -19.83
N ILE A 367 6.38 -5.66 -21.13
CA ILE A 367 6.43 -4.68 -22.22
C ILE A 367 5.17 -3.79 -22.21
N ARG A 368 4.02 -4.36 -21.84
CA ARG A 368 2.71 -3.68 -21.85
C ARG A 368 1.95 -3.93 -20.55
N PRO A 369 2.39 -3.33 -19.45
CA PRO A 369 1.80 -3.54 -18.12
C PRO A 369 0.35 -3.06 -18.02
N GLU A 370 -0.08 -2.17 -18.93
CA GLU A 370 -1.44 -1.63 -19.00
C GLU A 370 -2.48 -2.59 -19.59
N VAL A 371 -2.04 -3.67 -20.24
CA VAL A 371 -2.96 -4.63 -20.86
C VAL A 371 -3.75 -5.39 -19.79
N LEU A 372 -5.07 -5.30 -19.90
CA LEU A 372 -5.99 -6.04 -19.03
C LEU A 372 -6.11 -7.50 -19.47
N PRO A 373 -6.35 -8.43 -18.52
CA PRO A 373 -6.56 -9.84 -18.84
C PRO A 373 -7.79 -10.01 -19.73
N SER A 374 -7.61 -10.68 -20.87
CA SER A 374 -8.68 -10.92 -21.85
C SER A 374 -9.28 -12.33 -21.74
N HIS A 375 -8.60 -13.27 -21.12
CA HIS A 375 -9.03 -14.65 -20.92
C HIS A 375 -8.97 -15.03 -19.44
N ARG A 376 -9.72 -16.08 -19.05
CA ARG A 376 -9.72 -16.57 -17.66
C ARG A 376 -8.32 -17.00 -17.19
N LYS A 377 -7.51 -17.61 -18.06
CA LYS A 377 -6.14 -17.99 -17.73
C LYS A 377 -5.28 -16.75 -17.39
N ASP A 378 -5.44 -15.65 -18.12
CA ASP A 378 -4.72 -14.40 -17.83
C ASP A 378 -5.05 -13.87 -16.44
N VAL A 379 -6.35 -13.92 -16.05
CA VAL A 379 -6.78 -13.53 -14.70
C VAL A 379 -6.09 -14.36 -13.62
N TYR A 380 -5.98 -15.68 -13.80
CA TYR A 380 -5.29 -16.53 -12.83
C TYR A 380 -3.79 -16.26 -12.78
N ILE A 381 -3.16 -15.94 -13.91
CA ILE A 381 -1.73 -15.57 -13.92
C ILE A 381 -1.53 -14.24 -13.17
N GLU A 382 -2.35 -13.22 -13.42
CA GLU A 382 -2.28 -11.97 -12.64
C GLU A 382 -2.53 -12.17 -11.14
N GLN A 383 -3.46 -13.05 -10.78
CA GLN A 383 -3.69 -13.43 -9.38
C GLN A 383 -2.52 -14.22 -8.77
N ALA A 384 -1.81 -15.01 -9.56
CA ALA A 384 -0.59 -15.68 -9.12
C ALA A 384 0.52 -14.67 -8.84
N LEU A 385 0.69 -13.64 -9.69
CA LEU A 385 1.61 -12.52 -9.47
C LEU A 385 1.26 -11.75 -8.19
N ALA A 386 -0.03 -11.49 -7.96
CA ALA A 386 -0.48 -10.82 -6.74
C ALA A 386 -0.14 -11.63 -5.48
N ARG A 387 -0.28 -12.99 -5.53
CA ARG A 387 0.12 -13.87 -4.42
C ARG A 387 1.62 -13.78 -4.12
N GLU A 388 2.46 -13.76 -5.14
CA GLU A 388 3.91 -13.62 -4.94
C GLU A 388 4.26 -12.23 -4.37
N ALA A 389 3.67 -11.15 -4.87
CA ALA A 389 3.85 -9.81 -4.29
C ALA A 389 3.43 -9.74 -2.82
N LEU A 390 2.27 -10.33 -2.49
CA LEU A 390 1.78 -10.45 -1.11
C LEU A 390 2.70 -11.31 -0.25
N ALA A 391 3.24 -12.41 -0.78
CA ALA A 391 4.16 -13.29 -0.06
C ALA A 391 5.48 -12.59 0.26
N MET A 392 6.01 -11.78 -0.68
CA MET A 392 7.18 -10.94 -0.43
C MET A 392 6.91 -9.90 0.67
N LEU A 393 5.78 -9.20 0.63
CA LEU A 393 5.38 -8.28 1.71
C LEU A 393 5.28 -8.99 3.06
N ALA A 394 4.66 -10.18 3.08
CA ALA A 394 4.53 -10.97 4.29
C ALA A 394 5.88 -11.44 4.84
N ALA A 395 6.82 -11.83 3.96
CA ALA A 395 8.17 -12.20 4.36
C ALA A 395 8.91 -11.03 5.00
N GLU A 396 8.80 -9.84 4.42
CA GLU A 396 9.39 -8.62 4.96
C GLU A 396 8.78 -8.21 6.32
N LEU A 397 7.46 -8.32 6.46
CA LEU A 397 6.80 -8.09 7.74
C LEU A 397 7.35 -9.04 8.82
N ARG A 398 7.49 -10.33 8.51
CA ARG A 398 8.03 -11.35 9.44
C ARG A 398 9.49 -11.11 9.78
N SER A 399 10.31 -10.67 8.84
CA SER A 399 11.73 -10.37 9.08
C SER A 399 11.94 -9.21 10.04
N GLY A 400 10.98 -8.28 10.09
CA GLY A 400 11.06 -7.04 10.86
C GLY A 400 10.42 -7.07 12.24
N GLN A 401 9.54 -8.04 12.51
CA GLN A 401 8.68 -8.04 13.69
C GLN A 401 8.57 -9.44 14.32
N ALA A 402 8.68 -9.50 15.64
CA ALA A 402 8.45 -10.75 16.37
C ALA A 402 6.95 -11.15 16.41
N ASP A 403 6.06 -10.16 16.41
CA ASP A 403 4.60 -10.34 16.41
C ASP A 403 3.95 -9.54 15.29
N ILE A 404 3.42 -10.25 14.30
CA ILE A 404 2.67 -9.69 13.15
C ILE A 404 1.18 -9.96 13.24
N SER A 405 0.64 -10.19 14.44
CA SER A 405 -0.80 -10.42 14.59
C SER A 405 -1.60 -9.17 14.19
N TYR A 406 -2.74 -9.38 13.56
CA TYR A 406 -3.70 -8.35 13.19
C TYR A 406 -5.11 -8.95 13.17
N ASP A 407 -6.10 -8.14 13.52
CA ASP A 407 -7.52 -8.54 13.59
C ASP A 407 -8.37 -7.85 12.52
N LEU A 408 -7.81 -6.83 11.86
CA LEU A 408 -8.43 -6.13 10.73
C LEU A 408 -7.45 -6.09 9.55
N LEU A 409 -7.87 -6.65 8.42
CA LEU A 409 -7.16 -6.55 7.14
C LEU A 409 -7.95 -5.66 6.19
N ILE A 410 -7.31 -4.62 5.66
CA ILE A 410 -7.84 -3.77 4.59
C ILE A 410 -6.97 -4.02 3.36
N ALA A 411 -7.58 -4.41 2.26
CA ALA A 411 -6.87 -4.74 1.03
C ALA A 411 -7.30 -3.82 -0.11
N GLY A 412 -6.33 -3.26 -0.82
CA GLY A 412 -6.48 -2.37 -1.96
C GLY A 412 -5.58 -2.74 -3.13
N GLY A 413 -5.63 -1.93 -4.17
CA GLY A 413 -4.87 -2.11 -5.41
C GLY A 413 -5.64 -2.83 -6.52
N GLY A 414 -5.30 -2.48 -7.76
CA GLY A 414 -6.11 -2.82 -8.94
C GLY A 414 -6.41 -4.31 -9.11
N VAL A 415 -5.42 -5.19 -8.93
CA VAL A 415 -5.59 -6.64 -9.09
C VAL A 415 -6.57 -7.25 -8.08
N LEU A 416 -6.67 -6.68 -6.88
CA LEU A 416 -7.60 -7.12 -5.84
C LEU A 416 -8.99 -6.53 -6.05
N THR A 417 -9.06 -5.21 -6.31
CA THR A 417 -10.34 -4.49 -6.41
C THR A 417 -11.13 -4.81 -7.69
N HIS A 418 -10.44 -5.17 -8.78
CA HIS A 418 -11.06 -5.57 -10.04
C HIS A 418 -11.11 -7.09 -10.25
N ALA A 419 -10.79 -7.89 -9.23
CA ALA A 419 -10.92 -9.34 -9.33
C ALA A 419 -12.38 -9.72 -9.64
N PRO A 420 -12.63 -10.67 -10.57
CA PRO A 420 -13.98 -11.00 -11.05
C PRO A 420 -14.94 -11.49 -9.95
N HIS A 421 -14.41 -12.03 -8.86
CA HIS A 421 -15.20 -12.55 -7.76
C HIS A 421 -14.52 -12.33 -6.40
N PRO A 422 -15.23 -11.88 -5.35
CA PRO A 422 -14.66 -11.64 -4.03
C PRO A 422 -13.99 -12.87 -3.39
N GLY A 423 -14.44 -14.09 -3.72
CA GLY A 423 -13.80 -15.33 -3.29
C GLY A 423 -12.37 -15.50 -3.80
N MET A 424 -12.05 -14.96 -4.99
CA MET A 424 -10.68 -14.93 -5.51
C MET A 424 -9.79 -14.00 -4.69
N VAL A 425 -10.33 -12.85 -4.28
CA VAL A 425 -9.61 -11.90 -3.41
C VAL A 425 -9.31 -12.54 -2.06
N ALA A 426 -10.32 -13.11 -1.42
CA ALA A 426 -10.13 -13.79 -0.13
C ALA A 426 -9.09 -14.90 -0.22
N LEU A 427 -9.10 -15.68 -1.31
CA LEU A 427 -8.13 -16.76 -1.51
C LEU A 427 -6.71 -16.22 -1.70
N MET A 428 -6.50 -15.17 -2.53
CA MET A 428 -5.19 -14.53 -2.70
C MET A 428 -4.60 -14.08 -1.36
N LEU A 429 -5.41 -13.41 -0.55
CA LEU A 429 -5.00 -12.91 0.77
C LEU A 429 -4.65 -14.06 1.74
N LEU A 430 -5.48 -15.10 1.79
CA LEU A 430 -5.26 -16.25 2.67
C LEU A 430 -4.04 -17.10 2.25
N ASP A 431 -3.82 -17.26 0.93
CA ASP A 431 -2.74 -18.07 0.38
C ASP A 431 -1.38 -17.44 0.67
N ALA A 432 -1.26 -16.13 0.47
CA ALA A 432 0.01 -15.43 0.53
C ALA A 432 0.35 -14.91 1.93
N LEU A 433 -0.62 -14.31 2.63
CA LEU A 433 -0.38 -13.77 3.97
C LEU A 433 -0.33 -14.86 5.03
N GLN A 434 -1.04 -15.96 4.82
CA GLN A 434 -1.13 -17.10 5.74
C GLN A 434 -1.35 -16.65 7.19
N PRO A 435 -2.43 -15.92 7.50
CA PRO A 435 -2.66 -15.41 8.83
C PRO A 435 -2.76 -16.57 9.83
N GLU A 436 -1.97 -16.48 10.88
CA GLU A 436 -2.13 -17.28 12.09
C GLU A 436 -2.75 -16.36 13.13
N LEU A 437 -3.97 -16.63 13.54
CA LEU A 437 -4.68 -15.80 14.51
C LEU A 437 -4.20 -16.10 15.95
N ALA A 438 -2.89 -16.19 16.12
CA ALA A 438 -2.29 -16.24 17.45
C ALA A 438 -2.28 -14.80 17.97
N GLY A 439 -3.15 -14.46 18.91
CA GLY A 439 -3.11 -13.17 19.57
C GLY A 439 -1.83 -13.00 20.39
N SER A 440 -1.49 -11.75 20.69
CA SER A 440 -0.50 -11.42 21.71
C SER A 440 -0.88 -12.08 23.02
N ALA A 441 0.10 -12.64 23.73
CA ALA A 441 -0.10 -13.28 25.02
C ALA A 441 -0.70 -12.34 26.09
N ASP A 442 -0.71 -11.03 25.82
CA ASP A 442 -1.25 -9.99 26.70
C ASP A 442 -2.72 -9.61 26.42
N SER A 443 -3.38 -10.25 25.44
CA SER A 443 -4.77 -9.95 25.10
C SER A 443 -5.71 -10.91 25.84
N ASP A 444 -6.44 -10.43 26.85
CA ASP A 444 -7.52 -11.15 27.57
C ASP A 444 -8.71 -11.52 26.67
N THR A 445 -8.78 -11.00 25.44
CA THR A 445 -9.82 -11.33 24.46
C THR A 445 -9.28 -12.35 23.47
N ALA A 446 -9.82 -13.56 23.50
CA ALA A 446 -9.51 -14.60 22.52
C ALA A 446 -9.82 -14.08 21.11
N GLN A 447 -8.78 -13.74 20.35
CA GLN A 447 -8.92 -13.35 18.97
C GLN A 447 -9.30 -14.57 18.15
N MET A 448 -10.59 -14.70 17.87
CA MET A 448 -11.16 -15.86 17.18
C MET A 448 -11.19 -15.69 15.66
N ALA A 449 -11.29 -14.45 15.19
CA ALA A 449 -11.57 -14.18 13.78
C ALA A 449 -10.86 -12.93 13.28
N LEU A 450 -10.45 -12.98 12.02
CA LEU A 450 -9.91 -11.86 11.24
C LEU A 450 -11.04 -11.21 10.43
N GLN A 451 -11.20 -9.91 10.49
CA GLN A 451 -12.08 -9.17 9.60
C GLN A 451 -11.30 -8.72 8.36
N MET A 452 -11.80 -9.08 7.19
CA MET A 452 -11.26 -8.63 5.91
C MET A 452 -12.15 -7.59 5.27
N HIS A 453 -11.54 -6.49 4.83
CA HIS A 453 -12.19 -5.46 4.03
C HIS A 453 -11.48 -5.31 2.70
N LEU A 454 -12.25 -5.04 1.65
CA LEU A 454 -11.74 -4.71 0.33
C LEU A 454 -12.05 -3.23 0.06
N ASP A 455 -11.02 -2.43 -0.14
CA ASP A 455 -11.15 -1.02 -0.51
C ASP A 455 -11.45 -0.88 -2.01
N SER A 456 -12.62 -1.40 -2.42
CA SER A 456 -13.05 -1.45 -3.82
C SER A 456 -13.23 -0.08 -4.48
N LEU A 457 -13.38 0.97 -3.68
CA LEU A 457 -13.53 2.35 -4.15
C LEU A 457 -12.26 3.19 -3.96
N GLY A 458 -11.17 2.63 -3.42
CA GLY A 458 -9.95 3.38 -3.13
C GLY A 458 -10.17 4.49 -2.10
N LEU A 459 -11.01 4.24 -1.09
CA LEU A 459 -11.36 5.26 -0.09
C LEU A 459 -10.26 5.49 0.93
N VAL A 460 -9.35 4.55 1.12
CA VAL A 460 -8.21 4.73 2.01
C VAL A 460 -7.33 5.90 1.55
N PRO A 461 -6.77 5.91 0.32
CA PRO A 461 -6.01 7.05 -0.16
C PRO A 461 -6.86 8.33 -0.29
N VAL A 462 -8.12 8.23 -0.69
CA VAL A 462 -9.03 9.38 -0.82
C VAL A 462 -9.28 10.04 0.53
N CYS A 463 -9.65 9.28 1.55
CA CYS A 463 -9.90 9.82 2.89
C CYS A 463 -8.61 10.34 3.54
N GLY A 464 -7.48 9.68 3.31
CA GLY A 464 -6.19 10.16 3.78
C GLY A 464 -5.79 11.50 3.15
N ALA A 465 -5.97 11.68 1.83
CA ALA A 465 -5.77 12.97 1.17
C ALA A 465 -6.73 14.04 1.68
N LEU A 466 -8.02 13.72 1.78
CA LEU A 466 -9.04 14.64 2.29
C LEU A 466 -8.72 15.10 3.72
N ALA A 467 -8.18 14.22 4.56
CA ALA A 467 -7.81 14.55 5.93
C ALA A 467 -6.72 15.64 6.04
N THR A 468 -5.94 15.87 4.99
CA THR A 468 -4.93 16.95 4.96
C THR A 468 -5.56 18.35 4.85
N VAL A 469 -6.83 18.43 4.48
CA VAL A 469 -7.59 19.68 4.30
C VAL A 469 -8.88 19.72 5.13
N ASP A 470 -9.62 18.61 5.24
CA ASP A 470 -10.85 18.48 6.02
C ASP A 470 -10.94 17.13 6.74
N GLN A 471 -10.41 17.08 7.95
CA GLN A 471 -10.37 15.86 8.78
C GLN A 471 -11.77 15.35 9.14
N ILE A 472 -12.72 16.25 9.38
CA ILE A 472 -14.08 15.86 9.79
C ILE A 472 -14.78 15.15 8.64
N SER A 473 -14.72 15.73 7.45
CA SER A 473 -15.28 15.10 6.24
C SER A 473 -14.60 13.77 5.91
N ALA A 474 -13.28 13.68 6.04
CA ALA A 474 -12.53 12.44 5.82
C ALA A 474 -13.00 11.32 6.75
N VAL A 475 -13.12 11.60 8.05
CA VAL A 475 -13.59 10.61 9.04
C VAL A 475 -15.03 10.19 8.78
N ASN A 476 -15.92 11.14 8.46
CA ASN A 476 -17.32 10.83 8.20
C ASN A 476 -17.50 9.93 6.96
N ILE A 477 -16.77 10.22 5.87
CA ILE A 477 -16.79 9.39 4.66
C ILE A 477 -16.18 8.01 4.95
N PHE A 478 -15.05 7.96 5.65
CA PHE A 478 -14.39 6.70 5.98
C PHE A 478 -15.27 5.78 6.85
N ASP A 479 -15.84 6.31 7.94
CA ASP A 479 -16.71 5.55 8.84
C ASP A 479 -17.97 5.03 8.14
N ARG A 480 -18.54 5.84 7.23
CA ARG A 480 -19.78 5.51 6.54
C ARG A 480 -19.57 4.58 5.36
N ASP A 481 -18.61 4.90 4.50
CA ASP A 481 -18.51 4.30 3.17
C ASP A 481 -17.41 3.22 3.12
N ALA A 482 -16.23 3.43 3.71
CA ALA A 482 -15.17 2.45 3.69
C ALA A 482 -15.40 1.29 4.67
N MET A 483 -15.66 1.59 5.95
CA MET A 483 -15.73 0.56 6.98
C MET A 483 -17.07 -0.16 7.07
N ARG A 484 -18.16 0.45 6.61
CA ARG A 484 -19.49 -0.17 6.69
C ARG A 484 -19.94 -0.86 5.42
N ASN A 485 -19.51 -0.36 4.27
CA ASN A 485 -20.04 -0.80 2.98
C ASN A 485 -19.15 -1.81 2.24
N VAL A 486 -17.95 -2.09 2.74
CA VAL A 486 -16.95 -2.91 2.01
C VAL A 486 -16.41 -4.13 2.80
N PRO A 487 -17.09 -4.71 3.82
CA PRO A 487 -16.57 -5.91 4.49
C PRO A 487 -16.60 -7.10 3.50
N LEU A 488 -15.43 -7.69 3.27
CA LEU A 488 -15.25 -8.83 2.37
C LEU A 488 -15.68 -10.14 3.05
N ALA A 489 -15.09 -10.43 4.21
CA ALA A 489 -15.33 -11.67 4.95
C ALA A 489 -14.94 -11.53 6.43
N THR A 490 -15.53 -12.38 7.27
CA THR A 490 -14.96 -12.75 8.57
C THR A 490 -14.27 -14.10 8.42
N VAL A 491 -12.99 -14.20 8.77
CA VAL A 491 -12.18 -15.40 8.56
C VAL A 491 -11.80 -16.01 9.89
N VAL A 492 -12.00 -17.31 10.00
CA VAL A 492 -11.53 -18.15 11.10
C VAL A 492 -10.49 -19.11 10.55
N VAL A 493 -9.34 -19.21 11.19
CA VAL A 493 -8.26 -20.11 10.79
C VAL A 493 -8.14 -21.23 11.84
N ALA A 494 -8.27 -22.46 11.39
CA ALA A 494 -8.04 -23.66 12.19
C ALA A 494 -6.63 -24.18 11.92
N VAL A 495 -5.79 -24.21 12.94
CA VAL A 495 -4.38 -24.61 12.84
C VAL A 495 -4.14 -25.85 13.70
N GLY A 496 -3.56 -26.88 13.12
CA GLY A 496 -3.24 -28.11 13.83
C GLY A 496 -2.80 -29.21 12.91
N GLU A 497 -2.35 -30.31 13.48
CA GLU A 497 -1.92 -31.50 12.74
C GLU A 497 -3.11 -32.40 12.41
N GLY A 498 -3.13 -32.92 11.19
CA GLY A 498 -4.15 -33.86 10.71
C GLY A 498 -3.88 -34.22 9.25
N LYS A 499 -4.35 -35.40 8.84
CA LYS A 499 -4.25 -35.84 7.45
C LYS A 499 -5.31 -35.16 6.60
N TYR A 500 -4.97 -34.92 5.34
CA TYR A 500 -5.94 -34.40 4.38
C TYR A 500 -7.23 -35.22 4.37
N GLY A 501 -8.37 -34.54 4.51
CA GLY A 501 -9.70 -35.15 4.53
C GLY A 501 -10.20 -35.63 5.89
N GLU A 502 -9.37 -35.63 6.96
CA GLU A 502 -9.81 -35.84 8.34
C GLU A 502 -10.56 -34.60 8.86
N ASP A 503 -11.53 -34.81 9.74
CA ASP A 503 -12.32 -33.71 10.31
C ASP A 503 -11.41 -32.79 11.16
N ALA A 504 -11.42 -31.48 10.87
CA ALA A 504 -10.59 -30.48 11.55
C ALA A 504 -11.42 -29.63 12.53
N VAL A 505 -12.59 -29.17 12.10
CA VAL A 505 -13.46 -28.33 12.94
C VAL A 505 -14.93 -28.46 12.57
N GLU A 506 -15.78 -28.66 13.57
CA GLU A 506 -17.24 -28.54 13.45
C GLU A 506 -17.62 -27.07 13.73
N VAL A 507 -18.42 -26.51 12.85
CA VAL A 507 -18.81 -25.09 12.89
C VAL A 507 -20.31 -24.97 12.90
N GLU A 508 -20.83 -24.19 13.86
CA GLU A 508 -22.23 -23.77 13.87
C GLU A 508 -22.29 -22.23 13.82
N LEU A 509 -22.96 -21.69 12.81
CA LEU A 509 -23.25 -20.26 12.68
C LEU A 509 -24.74 -20.04 12.94
N ALA A 510 -25.06 -19.50 14.12
CA ALA A 510 -26.42 -19.14 14.50
C ALA A 510 -26.70 -17.69 14.09
N ARG A 511 -27.57 -17.50 13.09
CA ARG A 511 -27.99 -16.15 12.67
C ARG A 511 -29.02 -15.58 13.64
N ILE A 512 -28.83 -14.34 14.09
CA ILE A 512 -29.83 -13.65 14.94
C ILE A 512 -31.15 -13.50 14.14
N GLY A 513 -32.24 -14.03 14.70
CA GLY A 513 -33.56 -14.03 14.05
C GLY A 513 -33.66 -14.97 12.85
N GLY A 514 -32.76 -15.94 12.68
CA GLY A 514 -32.74 -16.89 11.60
C GLY A 514 -32.35 -18.30 12.03
N ARG A 515 -32.24 -19.20 11.06
CA ARG A 515 -31.82 -20.60 11.30
C ARG A 515 -30.30 -20.66 11.47
N SER A 516 -29.81 -21.61 12.26
CA SER A 516 -28.40 -21.95 12.31
C SER A 516 -27.95 -22.73 11.07
N GLN A 517 -26.70 -22.59 10.73
CA GLN A 517 -26.03 -23.35 9.67
C GLN A 517 -24.92 -24.16 10.34
N GLN A 518 -24.75 -25.41 9.94
CA GLN A 518 -23.70 -26.29 10.47
C GLN A 518 -22.88 -26.85 9.31
N VAL A 519 -21.57 -26.95 9.52
CA VAL A 519 -20.63 -27.54 8.56
C VAL A 519 -19.45 -28.16 9.32
N THR A 520 -19.01 -29.33 8.84
CA THR A 520 -17.71 -29.88 9.25
C THR A 520 -16.68 -29.57 8.17
N VAL A 521 -15.60 -28.88 8.55
CA VAL A 521 -14.50 -28.54 7.65
C VAL A 521 -13.35 -29.48 7.96
N ARG A 522 -12.77 -30.09 6.91
CA ARG A 522 -11.72 -31.09 7.01
C ARG A 522 -10.35 -30.48 6.76
N HIS A 523 -9.29 -31.13 7.24
CA HIS A 523 -7.92 -30.74 6.94
C HIS A 523 -7.69 -30.63 5.42
N GLY A 524 -7.09 -29.52 4.99
CA GLY A 524 -6.85 -29.19 3.59
C GLY A 524 -8.00 -28.48 2.90
N GLN A 525 -9.14 -28.27 3.57
CA GLN A 525 -10.31 -27.60 3.01
C GLN A 525 -10.50 -26.17 3.52
N VAL A 526 -11.23 -25.40 2.75
CA VAL A 526 -11.82 -24.11 3.13
C VAL A 526 -13.33 -24.19 2.94
N ALA A 527 -14.09 -23.54 3.81
CA ALA A 527 -15.54 -23.48 3.71
C ALA A 527 -16.04 -22.05 3.83
N ARG A 528 -17.15 -21.75 3.18
CA ARG A 528 -17.84 -20.47 3.24
C ARG A 528 -19.25 -20.66 3.79
N LEU A 529 -19.57 -20.00 4.92
CA LEU A 529 -20.93 -19.94 5.49
C LEU A 529 -21.54 -18.58 5.17
N PRO A 530 -22.61 -18.52 4.36
CA PRO A 530 -23.26 -17.26 4.01
C PRO A 530 -23.82 -16.53 5.23
N LEU A 531 -23.40 -15.30 5.43
CA LEU A 531 -23.97 -14.35 6.40
C LEU A 531 -24.08 -13.01 5.70
N PRO A 532 -25.24 -12.63 5.14
CA PRO A 532 -25.40 -11.41 4.35
C PRO A 532 -25.13 -10.14 5.13
N GLN A 533 -24.70 -9.10 4.44
CA GLN A 533 -24.53 -7.76 5.02
C GLN A 533 -25.78 -7.30 5.78
N GLY A 534 -25.56 -6.52 6.83
CA GLY A 534 -26.65 -6.03 7.69
C GLY A 534 -27.22 -7.10 8.65
N THR A 535 -26.77 -8.37 8.56
CA THR A 535 -27.13 -9.41 9.52
C THR A 535 -26.01 -9.65 10.53
N ARG A 536 -26.34 -10.24 11.66
CA ARG A 536 -25.38 -10.62 12.69
C ARG A 536 -25.57 -12.08 13.09
N GLY A 537 -24.51 -12.72 13.51
CA GLY A 537 -24.51 -14.10 13.93
C GLY A 537 -23.67 -14.37 15.18
N GLN A 538 -23.84 -15.55 15.73
CA GLN A 538 -22.99 -16.14 16.75
C GLN A 538 -22.32 -17.37 16.17
N LEU A 539 -21.04 -17.51 16.39
CA LEU A 539 -20.23 -18.61 15.89
C LEU A 539 -19.80 -19.52 17.03
N ARG A 540 -20.07 -20.81 16.87
CA ARG A 540 -19.60 -21.89 17.73
C ARG A 540 -18.66 -22.78 16.93
N LEU A 541 -17.48 -23.04 17.46
CA LEU A 541 -16.43 -23.84 16.84
C LEU A 541 -16.01 -24.97 17.78
N LYS A 542 -16.00 -26.19 17.27
CA LYS A 542 -15.52 -27.38 17.99
C LYS A 542 -14.36 -27.97 17.18
N PRO A 543 -13.12 -27.54 17.46
CA PRO A 543 -11.95 -28.08 16.79
C PRO A 543 -11.67 -29.51 17.24
N ALA A 544 -11.05 -30.32 16.35
CA ALA A 544 -10.53 -31.63 16.70
C ALA A 544 -9.41 -31.52 17.74
N ALA A 545 -9.12 -32.58 18.46
CA ALA A 545 -8.23 -32.57 19.63
C ALA A 545 -6.83 -31.95 19.39
N ALA A 546 -6.28 -32.07 18.17
CA ALA A 546 -4.99 -31.51 17.78
C ALA A 546 -5.11 -30.15 17.06
N VAL A 547 -6.31 -29.59 16.96
CA VAL A 547 -6.57 -28.34 16.22
C VAL A 547 -6.93 -27.22 17.19
N ARG A 548 -6.35 -26.05 17.00
CA ARG A 548 -6.70 -24.81 17.71
C ARG A 548 -7.34 -23.78 16.76
N VAL A 549 -8.13 -22.89 17.32
CA VAL A 549 -8.69 -21.73 16.64
C VAL A 549 -8.32 -20.47 17.40
N GLY A 550 -7.65 -19.54 16.71
CA GLY A 550 -7.13 -18.34 17.38
C GLY A 550 -6.17 -18.70 18.53
N ASN A 551 -6.39 -18.10 19.70
CA ASN A 551 -5.60 -18.34 20.91
C ASN A 551 -6.13 -19.47 21.79
N SER A 552 -7.15 -20.23 21.34
CA SER A 552 -7.68 -21.32 22.15
C SER A 552 -6.69 -22.46 22.30
N GLU A 553 -6.82 -23.22 23.40
CA GLU A 553 -6.14 -24.49 23.54
C GLU A 553 -6.60 -25.47 22.45
N PRO A 554 -5.71 -26.38 21.98
CA PRO A 554 -6.12 -27.41 21.02
C PRO A 554 -7.31 -28.22 21.55
N GLY A 555 -8.31 -28.43 20.70
CA GLY A 555 -9.54 -29.15 21.03
C GLY A 555 -10.54 -28.36 21.87
N ALA A 556 -10.23 -27.16 22.31
CA ALA A 556 -11.16 -26.36 23.13
C ALA A 556 -12.28 -25.77 22.26
N GLU A 557 -13.52 -25.91 22.73
CA GLU A 557 -14.68 -25.28 22.09
C GLU A 557 -14.61 -23.75 22.24
N VAL A 558 -14.83 -23.04 21.13
CA VAL A 558 -14.82 -21.58 21.08
C VAL A 558 -16.21 -21.06 20.70
N LEU A 559 -16.73 -20.12 21.47
CA LEU A 559 -18.04 -19.51 21.24
C LEU A 559 -17.89 -17.98 21.21
N SER A 560 -18.34 -17.37 20.13
CA SER A 560 -18.41 -15.89 20.07
C SER A 560 -19.57 -15.34 20.88
N ASP A 561 -19.51 -14.07 21.23
CA ASP A 561 -20.67 -13.38 21.77
C ASP A 561 -21.83 -13.37 20.77
N ALA A 562 -23.06 -13.30 21.29
CA ALA A 562 -24.25 -13.21 20.46
C ALA A 562 -24.23 -11.92 19.61
N GLY A 563 -24.25 -12.09 18.28
CA GLY A 563 -24.19 -10.96 17.36
C GLY A 563 -22.80 -10.34 17.15
N ALA A 564 -21.73 -10.95 17.64
CA ALA A 564 -20.37 -10.48 17.42
C ALA A 564 -19.94 -10.59 15.95
N ILE A 565 -20.42 -11.63 15.25
CA ILE A 565 -20.07 -11.84 13.85
C ILE A 565 -20.96 -11.01 12.95
N ALA A 566 -20.36 -10.04 12.25
CA ALA A 566 -21.05 -9.21 11.27
C ALA A 566 -21.13 -9.89 9.89
N GLY A 567 -22.25 -9.70 9.20
CA GLY A 567 -22.41 -10.17 7.82
C GLY A 567 -21.57 -9.37 6.83
N SER A 568 -21.16 -10.04 5.75
CA SER A 568 -20.26 -9.51 4.73
C SER A 568 -20.56 -10.09 3.34
N LEU A 569 -19.81 -9.69 2.31
CA LEU A 569 -19.98 -10.22 0.94
C LEU A 569 -19.87 -11.73 0.87
N LEU A 570 -18.91 -12.32 1.56
CA LEU A 570 -18.68 -13.76 1.58
C LEU A 570 -19.27 -14.45 2.84
N GLY A 571 -19.65 -13.67 3.86
CA GLY A 571 -20.04 -14.22 5.15
C GLY A 571 -18.82 -14.65 5.97
N VAL A 572 -18.88 -15.84 6.55
CA VAL A 572 -17.80 -16.42 7.36
C VAL A 572 -17.02 -17.44 6.52
N ILE A 573 -15.70 -17.29 6.49
CA ILE A 573 -14.78 -18.26 5.88
C ILE A 573 -14.09 -19.03 7.00
N ILE A 574 -14.09 -20.35 6.90
CA ILE A 574 -13.34 -21.25 7.78
C ILE A 574 -12.19 -21.85 6.96
N ASP A 575 -10.97 -21.57 7.35
CA ASP A 575 -9.77 -22.06 6.67
C ASP A 575 -9.06 -23.12 7.53
N ALA A 576 -9.15 -24.38 7.12
CA ALA A 576 -8.50 -25.53 7.75
C ALA A 576 -7.43 -26.15 6.84
N ARG A 577 -6.81 -25.35 5.95
CA ARG A 577 -5.80 -25.81 4.99
C ARG A 577 -4.43 -26.05 5.59
N GLY A 578 -4.23 -25.69 6.85
CA GLY A 578 -2.95 -25.80 7.56
C GLY A 578 -2.07 -24.55 7.44
N ARG A 579 -1.09 -24.48 8.34
CA ARG A 579 -0.07 -23.41 8.38
C ARG A 579 1.29 -24.04 8.73
N PRO A 580 2.37 -23.83 7.92
CA PRO A 580 2.32 -23.16 6.60
C PRO A 580 1.46 -23.92 5.59
N LEU A 581 0.91 -23.18 4.60
CA LEU A 581 0.10 -23.77 3.54
C LEU A 581 0.95 -24.68 2.65
N ALA A 582 0.67 -25.98 2.67
CA ALA A 582 1.32 -26.96 1.82
C ALA A 582 0.52 -27.22 0.55
N LEU A 583 1.16 -27.03 -0.60
CA LEU A 583 0.61 -27.40 -1.91
C LEU A 583 1.08 -28.78 -2.33
N PRO A 584 0.25 -29.60 -3.00
CA PRO A 584 0.70 -30.87 -3.57
C PRO A 584 1.88 -30.70 -4.54
N GLU A 585 2.83 -31.62 -4.51
CA GLU A 585 3.96 -31.61 -5.43
C GLU A 585 3.55 -31.97 -6.86
N GLU A 586 2.61 -32.91 -6.98
CA GLU A 586 2.11 -33.37 -8.27
C GLU A 586 1.26 -32.28 -8.92
N PRO A 587 1.60 -31.82 -10.16
CA PRO A 587 0.97 -30.66 -10.79
C PRO A 587 -0.55 -30.78 -10.99
N ALA A 588 -1.05 -31.94 -11.41
CA ALA A 588 -2.49 -32.13 -11.65
C ALA A 588 -3.27 -32.12 -10.33
N GLU A 589 -2.74 -32.75 -9.28
CA GLU A 589 -3.34 -32.70 -7.94
C GLU A 589 -3.37 -31.28 -7.40
N ARG A 590 -2.26 -30.54 -7.55
CA ARG A 590 -2.14 -29.12 -7.13
C ARG A 590 -3.16 -28.24 -7.85
N CYS A 591 -3.25 -28.32 -9.19
CA CYS A 591 -4.21 -27.57 -9.99
C CYS A 591 -5.66 -27.88 -9.57
N ASN A 592 -5.97 -29.17 -9.33
CA ASN A 592 -7.30 -29.57 -8.87
C ASN A 592 -7.60 -29.06 -7.45
N ARG A 593 -6.61 -29.06 -6.55
CA ARG A 593 -6.74 -28.56 -5.18
C ARG A 593 -7.05 -27.07 -5.15
N ILE A 594 -6.35 -26.27 -5.92
CA ILE A 594 -6.59 -24.82 -6.06
C ILE A 594 -8.00 -24.59 -6.61
N TRP A 595 -8.41 -25.37 -7.62
CA TRP A 595 -9.76 -25.29 -8.18
C TRP A 595 -10.84 -25.60 -7.13
N GLN A 596 -10.65 -26.63 -6.32
CA GLN A 596 -11.58 -26.97 -5.22
C GLN A 596 -11.75 -25.80 -4.25
N TRP A 597 -10.68 -25.10 -3.89
CA TRP A 597 -10.75 -23.91 -3.01
C TRP A 597 -11.50 -22.75 -3.68
N LEU A 598 -11.30 -22.53 -4.98
CA LEU A 598 -12.07 -21.54 -5.74
C LEU A 598 -13.57 -21.85 -5.75
N VAL A 599 -13.91 -23.12 -5.92
CA VAL A 599 -15.32 -23.59 -5.87
C VAL A 599 -15.90 -23.45 -4.45
N ALA A 600 -15.15 -23.80 -3.42
CA ALA A 600 -15.58 -23.69 -2.03
C ALA A 600 -15.90 -22.25 -1.62
N LEU A 601 -15.16 -21.26 -2.15
CA LEU A 601 -15.44 -19.83 -1.94
C LEU A 601 -16.46 -19.24 -2.94
N GLY A 602 -17.01 -20.07 -3.83
CA GLY A 602 -18.04 -19.70 -4.80
C GLY A 602 -17.50 -18.92 -6.01
N ALA A 603 -16.20 -18.85 -6.18
CA ALA A 603 -15.55 -18.16 -7.30
C ALA A 603 -15.64 -18.96 -8.60
N GLU A 604 -15.71 -20.29 -8.50
CA GLU A 604 -15.83 -21.22 -9.62
C GLU A 604 -16.92 -22.26 -9.35
N ARG A 605 -17.19 -23.12 -10.36
CA ARG A 605 -18.22 -24.15 -10.28
C ARG A 605 -17.81 -25.42 -11.04
N GLY A 606 -18.26 -26.57 -10.54
CA GLY A 606 -18.04 -27.87 -11.21
C GLY A 606 -16.59 -28.34 -11.18
N ALA A 607 -16.30 -29.41 -11.93
CA ALA A 607 -14.98 -29.98 -12.06
C ALA A 607 -14.01 -28.98 -12.76
N ASN A 608 -12.71 -29.14 -12.52
CA ASN A 608 -11.69 -28.30 -13.13
C ASN A 608 -11.68 -28.51 -14.67
N PRO A 609 -12.03 -27.47 -15.46
CA PRO A 609 -12.14 -27.61 -16.91
C PRO A 609 -10.79 -27.71 -17.64
N TYR A 610 -9.70 -27.52 -16.93
CA TYR A 610 -8.35 -27.54 -17.48
C TYR A 610 -7.64 -28.88 -17.30
N LEU A 611 -8.28 -29.84 -16.64
CA LEU A 611 -7.75 -31.18 -16.39
C LEU A 611 -8.64 -32.25 -17.02
N GLU A 612 -8.04 -33.19 -17.71
CA GLU A 612 -8.74 -34.36 -18.20
C GLU A 612 -9.17 -35.24 -17.01
N ASN A 613 -10.42 -35.67 -17.00
CA ASN A 613 -10.99 -36.53 -15.93
C ASN A 613 -10.95 -35.92 -14.50
N ALA A 614 -11.01 -34.59 -14.37
CA ALA A 614 -11.08 -33.97 -13.07
C ALA A 614 -12.30 -34.45 -12.27
N ALA A 615 -12.07 -34.87 -11.02
CA ALA A 615 -13.14 -35.20 -10.10
C ALA A 615 -14.00 -33.98 -9.76
N GLN A 616 -15.29 -34.22 -9.44
CA GLN A 616 -16.13 -33.14 -8.89
C GLN A 616 -15.54 -32.64 -7.58
N PRO A 617 -15.57 -31.30 -7.33
CA PRO A 617 -15.03 -30.75 -6.11
C PRO A 617 -15.76 -31.26 -4.86
N GLU A 618 -15.02 -31.73 -3.88
CA GLU A 618 -15.53 -32.02 -2.55
C GLU A 618 -15.62 -30.70 -1.75
N VAL A 619 -16.78 -30.07 -1.80
CA VAL A 619 -17.06 -28.85 -1.03
C VAL A 619 -17.75 -29.20 0.27
N PRO A 620 -17.36 -28.66 1.43
CA PRO A 620 -18.04 -28.88 2.69
C PRO A 620 -19.53 -28.55 2.60
N GLN A 621 -20.40 -29.51 2.97
CA GLN A 621 -21.84 -29.32 2.85
C GLN A 621 -22.41 -28.62 4.08
N ILE A 622 -23.12 -27.52 3.85
CA ILE A 622 -23.80 -26.76 4.89
C ILE A 622 -25.19 -27.37 5.12
N SER A 623 -25.44 -27.83 6.33
CA SER A 623 -26.75 -28.31 6.77
C SER A 623 -27.51 -27.20 7.54
N ALA A 624 -28.84 -27.20 7.43
CA ALA A 624 -29.67 -26.33 8.27
C ALA A 624 -29.79 -26.93 9.66
N GLY A 625 -29.30 -26.23 10.68
CA GLY A 625 -29.45 -26.57 12.09
C GLY A 625 -30.83 -26.16 12.65
N GLN A 626 -31.10 -26.57 13.89
CA GLN A 626 -32.31 -26.19 14.62
C GLN A 626 -32.28 -24.69 14.97
N MET A 627 -33.44 -24.03 15.08
CA MET A 627 -33.51 -22.67 15.62
C MET A 627 -33.03 -22.68 17.08
N PRO A 628 -32.13 -21.73 17.47
CA PRO A 628 -31.75 -21.65 18.88
C PRO A 628 -32.97 -21.38 19.75
N ALA A 629 -33.11 -22.14 20.86
CA ALA A 629 -34.24 -22.08 21.78
C ALA A 629 -34.46 -20.69 22.45
N ALA A 630 -33.53 -19.76 22.32
CA ALA A 630 -33.60 -18.39 22.88
C ALA A 630 -34.27 -17.35 21.99
N ALA A 631 -34.77 -17.73 20.81
CA ALA A 631 -35.44 -16.80 19.88
C ALA A 631 -36.97 -17.00 19.82
N MET A 632 -37.61 -17.30 20.94
CA MET A 632 -39.04 -17.08 21.04
C MET A 632 -39.29 -15.56 21.10
N PRO A 633 -40.05 -14.98 20.14
CA PRO A 633 -40.44 -13.59 20.23
C PRO A 633 -41.32 -13.43 21.48
N LEU A 634 -40.99 -12.48 22.35
CA LEU A 634 -41.94 -11.97 23.33
C LEU A 634 -43.23 -11.68 22.57
N ALA A 635 -44.31 -12.35 22.99
CA ALA A 635 -45.63 -12.19 22.40
C ALA A 635 -45.93 -10.67 22.32
N ALA A 636 -46.13 -10.20 21.11
CA ALA A 636 -46.54 -8.83 20.88
C ALA A 636 -47.90 -8.65 21.59
N GLN A 637 -47.94 -7.73 22.54
CA GLN A 637 -49.23 -7.26 23.08
C GLN A 637 -50.05 -6.71 21.92
N PRO A 638 -51.36 -7.04 21.83
CA PRO A 638 -52.21 -6.55 20.75
C PRO A 638 -52.30 -5.02 20.82
N ALA A 639 -51.89 -4.37 19.76
CA ALA A 639 -52.07 -2.90 19.60
C ALA A 639 -53.59 -2.59 19.59
N GLN A 640 -54.01 -1.68 20.42
CA GLN A 640 -55.38 -1.13 20.41
C GLN A 640 -55.65 -0.49 19.04
N PRO A 641 -56.90 -0.65 18.49
CA PRO A 641 -57.23 -0.08 17.18
C PRO A 641 -57.38 1.43 17.28
N VAL A 642 -56.58 2.16 16.51
CA VAL A 642 -56.83 3.60 16.23
C VAL A 642 -57.91 3.66 15.15
N ALA A 643 -58.97 4.42 15.46
CA ALA A 643 -60.14 4.62 14.64
C ALA A 643 -59.84 5.12 13.23
N ALA A 644 -60.42 4.46 12.25
CA ALA A 644 -60.45 4.86 10.85
C ALA A 644 -61.27 6.11 10.63
N LEU A 645 -60.67 7.10 9.93
CA LEU A 645 -61.47 8.13 9.21
C LEU A 645 -61.57 7.68 7.75
N ALA A 646 -62.80 7.36 7.37
CA ALA A 646 -63.18 7.01 6.01
C ALA A 646 -63.37 8.29 5.16
N ASN A 647 -62.93 8.18 3.89
CA ASN A 647 -63.55 8.74 2.67
C ASN A 647 -62.57 8.40 1.50
N GLY A 648 -62.92 7.73 0.46
CA GLY A 648 -64.09 7.64 -0.35
C GLY A 648 -63.62 7.42 -1.80
N SER A 649 -64.27 6.51 -2.51
CA SER A 649 -64.40 6.34 -3.97
C SER A 649 -63.25 5.59 -4.74
N SER A 650 -63.52 4.33 -5.10
CA SER A 650 -63.83 3.77 -6.46
C SER A 650 -62.69 3.88 -7.50
N ASP A 651 -62.15 2.88 -8.11
CA ASP A 651 -62.66 1.76 -8.85
C ASP A 651 -61.50 0.80 -9.25
N PRO A 652 -61.74 -0.48 -9.60
CA PRO A 652 -60.68 -1.48 -9.83
C PRO A 652 -60.25 -1.49 -11.28
N LEU A 653 -58.98 -1.55 -11.55
CA LEU A 653 -58.41 -1.88 -12.86
C LEU A 653 -57.68 -3.22 -12.85
N GLU A 654 -58.19 -4.04 -13.74
CA GLU A 654 -57.90 -5.41 -14.04
C GLU A 654 -56.42 -5.77 -14.19
N ALA A 655 -56.09 -6.94 -13.70
CA ALA A 655 -54.88 -7.65 -14.02
C ALA A 655 -54.82 -7.96 -15.54
N ARG A 656 -53.81 -7.48 -16.22
CA ARG A 656 -53.38 -7.97 -17.53
C ARG A 656 -51.96 -8.55 -17.44
N ASN A 657 -51.92 -9.84 -17.65
CA ASN A 657 -50.75 -10.64 -17.91
C ASN A 657 -50.31 -10.41 -19.39
N PRO A 658 -49.04 -10.14 -19.67
CA PRO A 658 -48.52 -10.26 -21.03
C PRO A 658 -47.45 -11.35 -21.12
N ALA A 659 -47.87 -12.56 -21.36
CA ALA A 659 -47.09 -13.52 -22.13
C ALA A 659 -47.36 -13.23 -23.61
N ALA A 660 -46.49 -12.52 -24.28
CA ALA A 660 -46.45 -12.41 -25.75
C ALA A 660 -45.01 -12.59 -26.23
N ALA A 661 -44.86 -13.61 -27.06
CA ALA A 661 -43.67 -14.02 -27.76
C ALA A 661 -42.99 -12.85 -28.52
N ARG A 662 -41.68 -12.75 -28.39
CA ARG A 662 -40.86 -11.93 -29.29
C ARG A 662 -40.41 -12.78 -30.46
N GLU A 663 -40.78 -12.37 -31.67
CA GLU A 663 -40.26 -12.86 -32.95
C GLU A 663 -38.73 -12.57 -33.06
N PRO A 664 -37.97 -13.47 -33.69
CA PRO A 664 -36.53 -13.26 -33.90
C PRO A 664 -36.28 -12.19 -34.98
N LEU A 665 -35.35 -11.27 -34.69
CA LEU A 665 -34.84 -10.30 -35.61
C LEU A 665 -34.05 -10.98 -36.74
N PRO A 666 -34.10 -10.43 -37.98
CA PRO A 666 -33.36 -10.99 -39.11
C PRO A 666 -31.84 -10.75 -38.95
N PRO A 667 -31.01 -11.61 -39.59
CA PRO A 667 -29.54 -11.50 -39.46
C PRO A 667 -29.03 -10.22 -40.16
N ALA A 668 -28.07 -9.56 -39.47
CA ALA A 668 -27.39 -8.38 -39.94
C ALA A 668 -26.53 -8.71 -41.18
N GLU A 669 -26.64 -7.89 -42.25
CA GLU A 669 -25.78 -7.95 -43.43
C GLU A 669 -24.33 -7.60 -43.09
N PRO A 670 -23.32 -8.19 -43.76
CA PRO A 670 -21.92 -7.92 -43.51
C PRO A 670 -21.51 -6.49 -43.91
N VAL A 671 -21.00 -5.73 -42.99
CA VAL A 671 -20.45 -4.39 -43.22
C VAL A 671 -19.14 -4.51 -44.01
N SER A 672 -19.05 -3.90 -45.15
CA SER A 672 -17.85 -3.79 -45.96
C SER A 672 -16.76 -2.97 -45.23
N PRO A 673 -15.46 -3.29 -45.40
CA PRO A 673 -14.39 -2.53 -44.78
C PRO A 673 -14.29 -1.10 -45.33
N PRO A 674 -13.92 -0.11 -44.53
CA PRO A 674 -13.77 1.27 -44.96
C PRO A 674 -12.60 1.42 -45.92
N ALA A 675 -12.78 2.29 -46.93
CA ALA A 675 -11.79 2.64 -47.95
C ALA A 675 -10.56 3.35 -47.30
N PRO A 676 -9.34 3.19 -47.85
CA PRO A 676 -8.15 3.85 -47.34
C PRO A 676 -8.22 5.38 -47.54
N LEU A 677 -7.79 6.09 -46.48
CA LEU A 677 -7.68 7.55 -46.47
C LEU A 677 -6.65 8.05 -47.49
N PRO A 678 -6.89 9.20 -48.17
CA PRO A 678 -5.94 9.76 -49.12
C PRO A 678 -4.70 10.33 -48.41
N ALA A 679 -3.56 10.24 -49.09
CA ALA A 679 -2.25 10.67 -48.64
C ALA A 679 -2.19 12.19 -48.36
N SER A 680 -1.51 12.46 -47.25
CA SER A 680 -1.06 13.74 -46.70
C SER A 680 -0.91 14.91 -47.66
N GLU A 681 -1.65 15.99 -47.42
CA GLU A 681 -1.25 17.35 -47.81
C GLU A 681 -0.23 17.88 -46.80
N ARG A 682 0.87 18.41 -47.31
CA ARG A 682 1.94 19.07 -46.51
C ARG A 682 1.40 20.37 -45.94
N LEU A 683 1.60 20.55 -44.63
CA LEU A 683 1.43 21.84 -43.95
C LEU A 683 2.49 22.84 -44.44
N PRO A 684 2.16 24.14 -44.59
CA PRO A 684 3.10 25.15 -45.02
C PRO A 684 4.11 25.52 -43.91
N ASP A 685 5.34 25.84 -44.37
CA ASP A 685 6.47 26.28 -43.53
C ASP A 685 6.13 27.53 -42.70
N VAL A 686 6.40 27.46 -41.38
CA VAL A 686 6.33 28.61 -40.49
C VAL A 686 7.69 29.33 -40.51
N PRO A 687 7.74 30.67 -40.77
CA PRO A 687 8.98 31.43 -40.74
C PRO A 687 9.53 31.60 -39.30
N PRO A 688 10.87 31.77 -39.15
CA PRO A 688 11.49 31.91 -37.83
C PRO A 688 11.13 33.26 -37.18
N PRO A 689 11.09 33.32 -35.82
CA PRO A 689 10.75 34.56 -35.14
C PRO A 689 11.85 35.59 -35.23
N ALA A 690 11.43 36.85 -35.46
CA ALA A 690 12.29 38.03 -35.52
C ALA A 690 12.87 38.41 -34.15
N GLU A 691 14.14 38.79 -34.13
CA GLU A 691 14.83 39.42 -33.01
C GLU A 691 14.08 40.66 -32.54
N VAL A 692 13.74 40.72 -31.23
CA VAL A 692 13.22 41.91 -30.58
C VAL A 692 14.37 42.55 -29.80
N GLN A 693 14.76 43.76 -30.22
CA GLN A 693 15.68 44.62 -29.51
C GLN A 693 15.09 45.11 -28.19
N ALA A 694 15.92 45.09 -27.14
CA ALA A 694 15.60 45.60 -25.82
C ALA A 694 15.47 47.14 -25.85
N THR A 695 14.35 47.66 -25.30
CA THR A 695 14.26 49.04 -24.87
C THR A 695 14.06 49.09 -23.35
N ASP A 696 14.99 49.77 -22.67
CA ASP A 696 14.92 50.18 -21.27
C ASP A 696 13.70 51.06 -21.04
N ASP A 697 12.82 50.67 -20.10
CA ASP A 697 12.04 51.62 -19.33
C ASP A 697 11.58 50.96 -18.01
N GLN A 698 12.09 51.43 -16.89
CA GLN A 698 11.67 51.08 -15.54
C GLN A 698 10.55 52.00 -15.07
N PRO A 699 9.56 51.49 -14.37
CA PRO A 699 8.93 52.29 -13.32
C PRO A 699 9.18 51.67 -11.92
N LYS A 700 9.62 52.52 -11.03
CA LYS A 700 9.83 52.35 -9.60
C LYS A 700 8.53 51.93 -8.89
N GLY A 701 8.48 50.76 -8.30
CA GLY A 701 7.41 50.26 -7.43
C GLY A 701 7.97 49.90 -6.04
N ARG A 702 7.41 50.47 -5.05
CA ARG A 702 7.61 50.54 -3.63
C ARG A 702 7.81 49.18 -2.95
N ARG A 703 8.90 49.00 -2.21
CA ARG A 703 9.13 47.90 -1.27
C ARG A 703 8.22 48.09 -0.05
N VAL A 704 7.44 47.09 0.32
CA VAL A 704 6.83 46.93 1.63
C VAL A 704 7.58 45.85 2.38
N SER A 705 8.09 46.17 3.54
CA SER A 705 8.90 45.33 4.41
C SER A 705 7.98 44.49 5.31
N LEU A 706 8.33 43.18 5.46
CA LEU A 706 7.61 42.18 6.29
C LEU A 706 7.84 42.37 7.81
N GLY A 707 8.24 43.59 8.27
CA GLY A 707 8.65 43.87 9.64
C GLY A 707 7.57 44.42 10.59
N ASP A 708 6.32 44.62 10.14
CA ASP A 708 5.32 45.39 10.91
C ASP A 708 4.16 44.58 11.53
N LEU A 709 4.33 43.30 11.73
CA LEU A 709 3.29 42.46 12.38
C LEU A 709 3.81 41.63 13.56
N THR A 710 4.54 42.27 14.49
CA THR A 710 4.78 41.72 15.83
C THR A 710 4.81 42.83 16.86
N ARG A 711 3.70 43.03 17.58
CA ARG A 711 3.69 43.55 18.95
C ARG A 711 2.35 43.31 19.64
N GLU A 712 2.47 42.56 20.71
CA GLU A 712 1.98 42.68 22.07
C GLU A 712 0.47 42.55 22.35
N ASP A 713 0.07 41.56 23.20
CA ASP A 713 -0.16 41.88 24.60
C ASP A 713 -0.22 40.61 25.48
N SER A 714 0.49 40.70 26.61
CA SER A 714 0.55 39.75 27.70
C SER A 714 -0.59 39.98 28.70
N ALA A 715 -1.17 38.93 29.29
CA ALA A 715 -1.72 39.01 30.66
C ALA A 715 -1.74 37.61 31.30
N GLU A 716 -1.03 37.52 32.42
CA GLU A 716 -1.04 36.47 33.44
C GLU A 716 -2.42 36.21 34.04
N VAL A 717 -2.69 34.97 34.47
CA VAL A 717 -3.14 34.61 35.83
C VAL A 717 -3.17 33.07 35.98
N ALA A 718 -2.44 32.57 36.99
CA ALA A 718 -2.55 31.22 37.61
C ALA A 718 -3.32 31.33 38.95
N PRO A 719 -3.48 30.26 39.78
CA PRO A 719 -3.95 28.89 39.57
C PRO A 719 -5.14 28.54 40.49
N HIS A 720 -5.78 27.39 40.35
CA HIS A 720 -6.24 26.53 41.51
C HIS A 720 -6.86 25.19 41.04
N THR A 721 -6.29 24.18 41.56
CA THR A 721 -6.66 22.85 42.08
C THR A 721 -8.09 22.27 41.92
N GLU A 722 -8.04 20.97 41.65
CA GLU A 722 -8.68 19.78 42.19
C GLU A 722 -9.71 19.00 41.35
N GLN A 723 -9.25 17.80 41.04
CA GLN A 723 -9.89 16.48 41.06
C GLN A 723 -11.32 16.30 40.57
N SER A 724 -11.48 15.54 39.48
CA SER A 724 -12.32 14.33 39.50
C SER A 724 -12.14 13.51 38.21
N ALA A 725 -11.94 12.20 38.40
CA ALA A 725 -11.74 11.20 37.37
C ALA A 725 -13.01 10.96 36.53
N ALA A 726 -12.90 11.10 35.21
CA ALA A 726 -13.75 10.42 34.24
C ALA A 726 -12.91 10.22 32.97
N GLN A 727 -12.57 9.00 32.67
CA GLN A 727 -11.94 8.61 31.43
C GLN A 727 -12.85 8.95 30.27
N LYS A 728 -12.57 10.07 29.61
CA LYS A 728 -13.07 10.37 28.26
C LYS A 728 -11.94 10.06 27.29
N GLY A 729 -12.19 9.17 26.37
CA GLY A 729 -11.28 8.81 25.30
C GLY A 729 -10.73 10.08 24.60
N LYS A 730 -9.43 10.16 24.53
CA LYS A 730 -8.69 11.26 23.91
C LYS A 730 -9.01 11.25 22.42
N ARG A 731 -9.65 12.28 21.91
CA ARG A 731 -9.79 12.49 20.46
C ARG A 731 -8.42 12.84 19.90
N ILE A 732 -7.85 11.93 19.09
CA ILE A 732 -6.61 12.17 18.36
C ILE A 732 -6.97 12.77 17.01
N SER A 733 -6.34 13.89 16.66
CA SER A 733 -6.46 14.54 15.37
C SER A 733 -5.44 13.93 14.38
N LEU A 734 -5.82 13.82 13.09
CA LEU A 734 -4.89 13.43 12.03
C LEU A 734 -3.71 14.39 11.87
N SER A 735 -3.86 15.66 12.28
CA SER A 735 -2.78 16.66 12.29
C SER A 735 -1.69 16.37 13.33
N ASP A 736 -2.04 15.73 14.46
CA ASP A 736 -1.09 15.41 15.52
C ASP A 736 -0.10 14.30 15.10
N LEU A 737 -0.41 13.59 14.03
CA LEU A 737 0.43 12.55 13.44
C LEU A 737 1.36 13.09 12.32
N ALA A 738 1.15 14.33 11.87
CA ALA A 738 1.85 14.94 10.74
C ALA A 738 2.78 16.11 11.11
N ALA A 739 2.74 16.61 12.34
CA ALA A 739 3.49 17.82 12.73
C ALA A 739 4.68 17.50 13.63
N GLU A 740 5.87 17.42 13.03
CA GLU A 740 7.14 17.77 13.70
C GLU A 740 7.98 18.65 12.77
N GLU A 741 8.43 19.79 13.31
CA GLU A 741 8.97 20.96 12.61
C GLU A 741 10.44 20.82 12.14
N SER A 742 10.82 21.63 11.12
CA SER A 742 12.14 21.71 10.50
C SER A 742 12.99 22.87 11.06
N PRO A 743 14.33 22.75 11.17
CA PRO A 743 15.23 23.89 11.38
C PRO A 743 16.07 24.28 10.15
N ARG A 744 16.57 25.52 10.12
CA ARG A 744 17.23 26.27 9.05
C ARG A 744 18.77 26.09 8.96
N PRO A 745 19.45 26.47 7.83
CA PRO A 745 20.81 26.09 7.48
C PRO A 745 21.91 27.11 7.82
N ALA A 746 23.19 26.69 7.80
CA ALA A 746 24.40 27.55 7.84
C ALA A 746 25.57 27.04 6.97
N GLU A 747 26.52 27.91 6.63
CA GLU A 747 27.45 28.01 5.51
C GLU A 747 28.82 27.28 5.58
N GLN A 748 29.55 27.23 4.43
CA GLN A 748 30.77 26.51 3.97
C GLN A 748 32.15 27.07 4.46
N PRO A 749 33.40 26.60 4.04
CA PRO A 749 33.95 25.93 2.84
C PRO A 749 35.21 24.99 2.92
N ALA A 750 35.72 24.57 1.78
CA ALA A 750 36.54 23.57 1.12
C ALA A 750 38.09 23.44 1.35
N GLU A 751 38.61 22.34 0.77
CA GLU A 751 39.93 21.92 0.22
C GLU A 751 40.68 20.76 0.92
N HIS A 752 40.88 19.62 0.19
CA HIS A 752 42.10 18.78 0.12
C HIS A 752 41.79 17.30 -0.28
N ALA A 753 41.85 17.00 -1.57
CA ALA A 753 41.36 15.68 -2.09
C ALA A 753 42.47 14.65 -2.43
N GLU A 754 43.75 15.02 -2.64
CA GLU A 754 44.78 14.06 -3.07
C GLU A 754 45.45 13.27 -1.93
N ASN A 755 45.33 13.73 -0.69
CA ASN A 755 45.96 13.10 0.47
C ASN A 755 45.12 12.01 1.15
N ASP A 756 43.86 11.87 0.78
CA ASP A 756 42.94 11.03 1.57
C ASP A 756 43.01 9.57 1.24
N LEU A 757 43.31 9.20 -0.02
CA LEU A 757 43.50 7.79 -0.42
C LEU A 757 44.78 7.20 0.20
N ALA A 758 45.85 8.04 0.30
CA ALA A 758 47.09 7.66 0.95
C ALA A 758 46.92 7.46 2.47
N ARG A 759 46.13 8.35 3.12
CA ARG A 759 45.79 8.22 4.55
C ARG A 759 44.92 7.00 4.85
N LEU A 760 43.98 6.65 3.97
CA LEU A 760 43.18 5.46 4.10
C LEU A 760 44.03 4.19 4.01
N ARG A 761 45.01 4.13 3.09
CA ARG A 761 45.94 3.00 2.98
C ARG A 761 46.78 2.86 4.25
N GLN A 762 47.27 3.97 4.79
CA GLN A 762 48.08 3.96 6.01
C GLN A 762 47.31 3.54 7.26
N SER A 763 46.01 3.89 7.38
CA SER A 763 45.16 3.50 8.51
C SER A 763 44.79 2.01 8.53
N VAL A 764 44.82 1.33 7.38
CA VAL A 764 44.57 -0.12 7.26
C VAL A 764 45.83 -0.94 7.59
N GLU A 765 47.04 -0.38 7.37
CA GLU A 765 48.34 -1.06 7.63
C GLU A 765 48.81 -0.93 9.10
N GLU A 766 48.31 0.06 9.86
CA GLU A 766 48.80 0.35 11.24
C GLU A 766 48.02 -0.34 12.38
N GLU A 767 46.99 -1.14 12.14
CA GLU A 767 46.32 -1.87 13.24
C GLU A 767 47.14 -3.09 13.70
N PRO A 768 47.59 -3.14 14.97
CA PRO A 768 48.30 -4.30 15.50
C PRO A 768 47.36 -5.50 15.63
N LYS A 769 47.76 -6.65 15.09
CA LYS A 769 47.13 -7.97 15.24
C LYS A 769 46.96 -8.31 16.72
N ARG A 770 45.90 -7.87 17.37
CA ARG A 770 45.46 -8.41 18.64
C ARG A 770 44.36 -9.44 18.41
N GLY A 771 44.80 -10.73 18.43
CA GLY A 771 43.93 -11.87 18.35
C GLY A 771 42.93 -11.92 19.48
N TRP A 772 41.68 -11.95 19.15
CA TRP A 772 40.56 -12.12 20.06
C TRP A 772 40.01 -13.54 19.93
N PHE A 773 40.79 -14.51 20.44
CA PHE A 773 40.31 -15.85 20.78
C PHE A 773 41.23 -16.45 21.84
N GLY A 774 40.91 -16.19 23.13
CA GLY A 774 41.42 -16.92 24.28
C GLY A 774 40.47 -18.05 24.66
N ARG A 775 40.69 -19.26 24.18
CA ARG A 775 40.11 -20.48 24.80
C ARG A 775 40.57 -20.56 26.26
N LYS A 776 39.65 -20.68 27.21
CA LYS A 776 39.93 -21.35 28.51
C LYS A 776 39.15 -22.66 28.53
N LYS A 777 39.92 -23.67 29.04
CA LYS A 777 39.50 -25.04 29.30
C LYS A 777 38.30 -25.13 30.25
#